data_c9399242240ed6d98dee85c30f9316b7
#
_entry.id   c9399242240ed6d98dee85c30f9316b7
#
_cell.length_a   1.000
_cell.length_b   1.000
_cell.length_c   1.000
_cell.angle_alpha   90.00
_cell.angle_beta   90.00
_cell.angle_gamma   90.00
#
_symmetry.space_group_name_H-M   'P 1'
#
loop_
_entity.id
_entity.type
_entity.pdbx_description
1 polymer ?
#
loop_
_entity_poly.entity_id
_entity_poly.type
_entity_poly.pdbx_seq_one_letter_code
_entity_poly.pdbx_strand_id
1 'polypeptide(L)'
;MTTPNRQLFVVSHTHWDREWYHPAARFQQRLVPLIDALLDRAATPLTPFLLDGQTILLDDYLAIRPECVDRIGEQLRSGAIEIGPWYVLADNLIPSGEAILRNLAAGRRALERFQAPLPRVAYCPDTFGHPAALPLIVSGYGCDVAIVWRGLGGADHPHTDTIWWCAADGSRVLVHHLPPDGYEFGSALPLESAAVRARWLAVRDVLLPRNDTGVMLLLNGADHHAAQPMRAARVSALAVQAASDGVSVATSSLATFARAALIAATLNKLPTIIGELRDSYGYTWCLQGTFGTRASQKRRNARLERALLRDVEPWLALAWLHGAPNAKRVADDGRVTLAQLPALLHHAWETLLQTHPHDTLCGCSTDGVARAMSARQDAVHAQVQGLREAALQIALGIDVVRAHTDGVRAQAPVLVRNRAARPRSGIVELRLLETIGDVRVGPGSAPSTPLHIATVDRAPVITGLLVQRRNMQVQHIRRESPQHYPDNDLVRVHHAVAWIPSTHAVPAFGMRKLDVKQTVHEALKDANDTPLHVTAIQAGDEITITNDTLSLRVSSAGIVLSTATRTWPQSLTIASIADFGDTYTASVRGDEVQLVIVGTKLENRGPLRANVRVIWALPHAKRSRLRVHTVLGLDAAAAYVRCDVVGNNQQSDHQVRLTWHTDVRADTVFADAAFGPVSRVPVLSPPLHMQAERAPATMPLHRWVSVSDANVGAALISDGLAEVAIANGAITVTLLRAIGELSRNTLPERPGHAGWPCAIPEAQSRGVFRARFAMLPHAAWSSTTLDGIEDVADAVLLPLLGETWRDARDVPAHVSGPLLEGDGLRASAVTLSASGDALILRALNVRDENAIGAWILPDDGPYIITPCRLDETPIGPTVQTNARVPIRVAPHGLVTVIVRRAPR
;
A
#
# COMPACT_ATOMS: atom_id res chain seq x y z
N MET A 1 37.92 -3.73 -37.31
CA MET A 1 36.95 -3.37 -36.25
C MET A 1 37.75 -3.23 -34.97
N THR A 2 37.91 -2.02 -34.47
CA THR A 2 38.54 -1.78 -33.17
C THR A 2 37.65 -2.42 -32.08
N THR A 3 38.23 -3.34 -31.31
CA THR A 3 37.53 -3.94 -30.14
C THR A 3 36.96 -2.79 -29.29
N PRO A 4 35.69 -2.80 -28.93
CA PRO A 4 35.13 -1.75 -28.09
C PRO A 4 35.94 -1.68 -26.78
N ASN A 5 36.32 -0.46 -26.38
CA ASN A 5 37.11 -0.24 -25.17
C ASN A 5 36.25 -0.62 -23.97
N ARG A 6 36.39 -1.84 -23.42
CA ARG A 6 35.58 -2.36 -22.32
C ARG A 6 36.03 -1.76 -21.01
N GLN A 7 35.08 -1.30 -20.21
CA GLN A 7 35.35 -0.68 -18.91
C GLN A 7 34.54 -1.32 -17.80
N LEU A 8 35.22 -1.73 -16.73
CA LEU A 8 34.61 -2.24 -15.50
C LEU A 8 34.71 -1.18 -14.41
N PHE A 9 33.57 -0.70 -13.97
CA PHE A 9 33.40 0.23 -12.86
C PHE A 9 33.26 -0.55 -11.56
N VAL A 10 34.21 -0.38 -10.64
CA VAL A 10 34.14 -0.98 -9.30
C VAL A 10 33.59 0.03 -8.32
N VAL A 11 32.40 -0.21 -7.79
CA VAL A 11 31.71 0.64 -6.83
C VAL A 11 31.72 -0.04 -5.45
N SER A 12 32.39 0.59 -4.49
CA SER A 12 32.35 0.11 -3.09
C SER A 12 31.04 0.47 -2.46
N HIS A 13 30.39 -0.50 -1.83
CA HIS A 13 29.06 -0.31 -1.26
C HIS A 13 28.83 -1.16 0.00
N THR A 14 27.74 -0.90 0.66
CA THR A 14 27.03 -1.85 1.55
C THR A 14 25.61 -1.95 1.11
N HIS A 15 24.99 -3.13 1.22
CA HIS A 15 23.56 -3.26 1.35
C HIS A 15 23.23 -3.29 2.84
N TRP A 16 22.18 -2.58 3.27
CA TRP A 16 21.88 -2.44 4.68
C TRP A 16 20.42 -2.80 4.95
N ASP A 17 20.17 -4.04 5.37
CA ASP A 17 18.88 -4.36 5.93
C ASP A 17 18.67 -3.58 7.20
N ARG A 18 17.79 -2.59 7.13
CA ARG A 18 17.45 -1.80 8.32
C ARG A 18 16.89 -2.68 9.43
N GLU A 19 16.13 -3.68 9.05
CA GLU A 19 15.52 -4.71 9.91
C GLU A 19 15.42 -6.03 9.14
N TRP A 20 15.87 -7.11 9.72
CA TRP A 20 15.76 -8.45 9.17
C TRP A 20 15.82 -9.50 10.31
N TYR A 21 17.00 -10.02 10.67
CA TYR A 21 17.18 -10.89 11.82
C TYR A 21 17.34 -10.11 13.14
N HIS A 22 17.41 -8.79 13.10
CA HIS A 22 17.36 -7.89 14.25
C HIS A 22 16.49 -6.68 13.94
N PRO A 23 15.82 -6.07 14.94
CA PRO A 23 15.20 -4.75 14.84
C PRO A 23 16.25 -3.64 14.58
N ALA A 24 15.83 -2.53 13.98
CA ALA A 24 16.67 -1.39 13.65
C ALA A 24 17.54 -0.90 14.83
N ALA A 25 16.97 -0.83 16.03
CA ALA A 25 17.69 -0.40 17.23
C ALA A 25 18.93 -1.24 17.55
N ARG A 26 18.94 -2.52 17.14
CA ARG A 26 20.13 -3.35 17.30
C ARG A 26 21.10 -3.19 16.14
N PHE A 27 20.62 -2.99 14.92
CA PHE A 27 21.49 -2.73 13.77
C PHE A 27 22.18 -1.36 13.85
N GLN A 28 21.61 -0.37 14.52
CA GLN A 28 22.25 0.91 14.78
C GLN A 28 23.59 0.76 15.49
N GLN A 29 23.76 -0.25 16.34
CA GLN A 29 25.05 -0.53 17.01
C GLN A 29 26.16 -0.92 16.03
N ARG A 30 25.83 -1.39 14.83
CA ARG A 30 26.77 -1.66 13.73
C ARG A 30 26.87 -0.51 12.74
N LEU A 31 25.75 0.20 12.52
CA LEU A 31 25.67 1.33 11.60
C LEU A 31 26.54 2.51 12.06
N VAL A 32 26.50 2.84 13.36
CA VAL A 32 27.26 3.96 13.92
C VAL A 32 28.76 3.80 13.67
N PRO A 33 29.45 2.73 14.08
CA PRO A 33 30.87 2.59 13.81
C PRO A 33 31.21 2.47 12.32
N LEU A 34 30.29 1.96 11.47
CA LEU A 34 30.49 1.93 10.03
C LEU A 34 30.56 3.34 9.46
N ILE A 35 29.60 4.21 9.80
CA ILE A 35 29.58 5.59 9.32
C ILE A 35 30.72 6.39 9.93
N ASP A 36 31.04 6.25 11.23
CA ASP A 36 32.18 6.87 11.86
C ASP A 36 33.49 6.54 11.09
N ALA A 37 33.70 5.28 10.75
CA ALA A 37 34.85 4.86 9.97
C ALA A 37 34.90 5.43 8.55
N LEU A 38 33.76 5.67 7.91
CA LEU A 38 33.68 6.37 6.63
C LEU A 38 34.04 7.85 6.76
N LEU A 39 33.58 8.50 7.82
CA LEU A 39 33.87 9.91 8.11
C LEU A 39 35.34 10.11 8.49
N ASP A 40 35.94 9.21 9.26
CA ASP A 40 37.32 9.34 9.76
C ASP A 40 38.38 9.06 8.69
N ARG A 41 38.05 8.28 7.65
CA ARG A 41 38.98 7.95 6.55
C ARG A 41 39.21 9.09 5.58
N ALA A 42 38.74 10.30 5.82
CA ALA A 42 38.76 11.38 4.86
C ALA A 42 38.40 10.87 3.48
N ALA A 43 37.16 10.37 3.34
CA ALA A 43 36.65 9.86 2.08
C ALA A 43 36.89 10.91 1.00
N THR A 44 37.76 10.60 0.07
CA THR A 44 38.07 11.50 -1.04
C THR A 44 37.11 11.18 -2.18
N PRO A 45 36.75 12.14 -3.02
CA PRO A 45 36.00 11.90 -4.25
C PRO A 45 36.63 10.84 -5.16
N LEU A 46 37.92 10.53 -4.95
CA LEU A 46 38.65 9.49 -5.66
C LEU A 46 38.30 8.06 -5.26
N THR A 47 37.67 7.86 -4.09
CA THR A 47 37.27 6.54 -3.59
C THR A 47 35.88 6.62 -2.94
N PRO A 48 34.83 6.93 -3.70
CA PRO A 48 33.49 7.07 -3.18
C PRO A 48 32.96 5.77 -2.55
N PHE A 49 31.99 5.89 -1.67
CA PHE A 49 31.30 4.77 -1.04
C PHE A 49 29.80 4.94 -1.13
N LEU A 50 29.12 3.96 -1.69
CA LEU A 50 27.66 3.90 -1.73
C LEU A 50 27.16 3.31 -0.40
N LEU A 51 26.57 4.19 0.43
CA LEU A 51 25.99 3.82 1.73
C LEU A 51 24.60 3.20 1.58
N ASP A 52 24.30 2.54 0.49
CA ASP A 52 23.01 1.99 0.12
C ASP A 52 22.06 2.96 -0.61
N GLY A 53 20.94 2.41 -1.09
CA GLY A 53 19.87 3.15 -1.78
C GLY A 53 18.91 3.90 -0.85
N GLN A 54 19.11 3.92 0.47
CA GLN A 54 18.12 4.38 1.44
C GLN A 54 18.66 5.45 2.41
N THR A 55 17.98 6.58 2.47
CA THR A 55 18.43 7.76 3.26
C THR A 55 18.10 7.67 4.75
N ILE A 56 17.22 6.78 5.17
CA ILE A 56 16.87 6.59 6.59
C ILE A 56 18.10 6.26 7.46
N LEU A 57 19.16 5.71 6.87
CA LEU A 57 20.41 5.44 7.57
C LEU A 57 21.04 6.71 8.15
N LEU A 58 20.81 7.87 7.50
CA LEU A 58 21.24 9.17 8.01
C LEU A 58 20.45 9.55 9.28
N ASP A 59 19.13 9.30 9.28
CA ASP A 59 18.30 9.57 10.46
C ASP A 59 18.66 8.64 11.62
N ASP A 60 18.81 7.33 11.33
CA ASP A 60 19.21 6.33 12.32
C ASP A 60 20.60 6.63 12.94
N TYR A 61 21.54 7.15 12.14
CA TYR A 61 22.87 7.56 12.61
C TYR A 61 22.81 8.85 13.41
N LEU A 62 22.19 9.90 12.87
CA LEU A 62 22.15 11.23 13.49
C LEU A 62 21.27 11.29 14.75
N ALA A 63 20.36 10.35 14.93
CA ALA A 63 19.65 10.17 16.20
C ALA A 63 20.60 9.84 17.36
N ILE A 64 21.79 9.27 17.08
CA ILE A 64 22.80 8.87 18.07
C ILE A 64 24.01 9.81 18.04
N ARG A 65 24.38 10.29 16.86
CA ARG A 65 25.57 11.16 16.62
C ARG A 65 25.14 12.51 15.98
N PRO A 66 24.30 13.32 16.65
CA PRO A 66 23.79 14.57 16.08
C PRO A 66 24.93 15.59 15.77
N GLU A 67 26.04 15.51 16.47
CA GLU A 67 27.23 16.37 16.26
C GLU A 67 27.90 16.11 14.91
N CYS A 68 27.64 14.98 14.24
CA CYS A 68 28.24 14.66 12.95
C CYS A 68 27.47 15.20 11.75
N VAL A 69 26.41 16.00 11.93
CA VAL A 69 25.54 16.52 10.88
C VAL A 69 26.31 17.27 9.79
N ASP A 70 27.24 18.14 10.15
CA ASP A 70 28.01 18.93 9.19
C ASP A 70 29.01 18.05 8.41
N ARG A 71 29.67 17.11 9.09
CA ARG A 71 30.59 16.14 8.47
C ARG A 71 29.86 15.26 7.44
N ILE A 72 28.71 14.77 7.78
CA ILE A 72 27.85 13.99 6.84
C ILE A 72 27.50 14.87 5.63
N GLY A 73 27.03 16.10 5.87
CA GLY A 73 26.68 17.04 4.81
C GLY A 73 27.85 17.31 3.85
N GLU A 74 29.06 17.47 4.37
CA GLU A 74 30.27 17.65 3.55
C GLU A 74 30.55 16.43 2.66
N GLN A 75 30.49 15.22 3.21
CA GLN A 75 30.74 13.98 2.45
C GLN A 75 29.67 13.72 1.38
N LEU A 76 28.42 14.06 1.66
CA LEU A 76 27.33 13.96 0.68
C LEU A 76 27.49 14.99 -0.46
N ARG A 77 27.81 16.25 -0.14
CA ARG A 77 28.01 17.32 -1.15
C ARG A 77 29.22 17.04 -2.05
N SER A 78 30.30 16.51 -1.48
CA SER A 78 31.49 16.16 -2.25
C SER A 78 31.33 14.90 -3.13
N GLY A 79 30.28 14.09 -2.88
CA GLY A 79 30.10 12.78 -3.54
C GLY A 79 31.04 11.69 -3.01
N ALA A 80 31.71 11.92 -1.88
CA ALA A 80 32.53 10.90 -1.22
C ALA A 80 31.67 9.79 -0.59
N ILE A 81 30.45 10.16 -0.15
CA ILE A 81 29.38 9.21 0.21
C ILE A 81 28.21 9.45 -0.72
N GLU A 82 27.77 8.38 -1.42
CA GLU A 82 26.53 8.31 -2.18
C GLU A 82 25.47 7.57 -1.35
N ILE A 83 24.21 8.02 -1.41
CA ILE A 83 23.08 7.40 -0.70
C ILE A 83 21.76 7.78 -1.37
N GLY A 84 20.72 6.94 -1.27
CA GLY A 84 19.38 7.21 -1.81
C GLY A 84 19.20 6.65 -3.24
N PRO A 85 18.08 6.96 -3.92
CA PRO A 85 17.12 8.05 -3.71
C PRO A 85 15.97 7.74 -2.73
N TRP A 86 15.84 6.51 -2.29
CA TRP A 86 14.74 6.06 -1.44
C TRP A 86 14.90 6.56 0.00
N TYR A 87 13.80 6.69 0.72
CA TYR A 87 13.85 6.83 2.18
C TYR A 87 14.17 5.49 2.82
N VAL A 88 13.46 4.42 2.40
CA VAL A 88 13.74 3.03 2.76
C VAL A 88 13.80 2.17 1.50
N LEU A 89 14.61 1.11 1.49
CA LEU A 89 14.57 0.09 0.43
C LEU A 89 13.35 -0.82 0.65
N ALA A 90 12.24 -0.41 0.08
CA ALA A 90 10.96 -1.08 0.23
C ALA A 90 10.84 -2.30 -0.69
N ASP A 91 9.96 -3.26 -0.33
CA ASP A 91 9.33 -4.10 -1.33
C ASP A 91 8.52 -3.21 -2.29
N ASN A 92 8.58 -3.48 -3.59
CA ASN A 92 7.91 -2.65 -4.60
C ASN A 92 6.58 -3.24 -5.10
N LEU A 93 6.22 -4.47 -4.73
CA LEU A 93 5.00 -5.14 -5.18
C LEU A 93 3.85 -5.12 -4.16
N ILE A 94 4.12 -4.79 -2.89
CA ILE A 94 3.10 -4.74 -1.83
C ILE A 94 2.59 -3.32 -1.60
N PRO A 95 3.43 -2.26 -1.52
CA PRO A 95 2.97 -0.89 -1.31
C PRO A 95 2.15 -0.36 -2.49
N SER A 96 1.25 0.59 -2.22
CA SER A 96 0.58 1.34 -3.28
C SER A 96 1.55 2.24 -4.05
N GLY A 97 1.20 2.62 -5.28
CA GLY A 97 2.03 3.52 -6.09
C GLY A 97 2.30 4.87 -5.39
N GLU A 98 1.31 5.43 -4.70
CA GLU A 98 1.49 6.67 -3.92
C GLU A 98 2.43 6.47 -2.72
N ALA A 99 2.42 5.30 -2.08
CA ALA A 99 3.38 5.01 -1.01
C ALA A 99 4.82 4.96 -1.54
N ILE A 100 5.03 4.40 -2.75
CA ILE A 100 6.34 4.43 -3.43
C ILE A 100 6.77 5.87 -3.75
N LEU A 101 5.85 6.73 -4.23
CA LEU A 101 6.14 8.16 -4.43
C LEU A 101 6.47 8.87 -3.11
N ARG A 102 5.74 8.59 -2.02
CA ARG A 102 6.03 9.17 -0.69
C ARG A 102 7.39 8.71 -0.17
N ASN A 103 7.82 7.49 -0.50
CA ASN A 103 9.15 6.98 -0.18
C ASN A 103 10.25 7.80 -0.89
N LEU A 104 10.12 8.04 -2.20
CA LEU A 104 11.04 8.91 -2.96
C LEU A 104 11.02 10.35 -2.44
N ALA A 105 9.83 10.90 -2.15
CA ALA A 105 9.68 12.26 -1.61
C ALA A 105 10.38 12.41 -0.24
N ALA A 106 10.26 11.43 0.64
CA ALA A 106 10.93 11.42 1.94
C ALA A 106 12.45 11.31 1.78
N GLY A 107 12.94 10.44 0.87
CA GLY A 107 14.36 10.33 0.54
C GLY A 107 14.94 11.64 -0.01
N ARG A 108 14.20 12.31 -0.91
CA ARG A 108 14.57 13.62 -1.42
C ARG A 108 14.67 14.67 -0.31
N ARG A 109 13.67 14.80 0.58
CA ARG A 109 13.72 15.73 1.72
C ARG A 109 14.90 15.45 2.63
N ALA A 110 15.24 14.18 2.86
CA ALA A 110 16.39 13.81 3.68
C ALA A 110 17.71 14.32 3.08
N LEU A 111 17.86 14.35 1.75
CA LEU A 111 19.06 14.86 1.06
C LEU A 111 19.06 16.39 0.94
N GLU A 112 17.90 17.00 0.69
CA GLU A 112 17.76 18.46 0.55
C GLU A 112 18.19 19.22 1.83
N ARG A 113 17.94 18.67 3.02
CA ARG A 113 18.40 19.27 4.29
C ARG A 113 19.93 19.40 4.37
N PHE A 114 20.69 18.59 3.61
CA PHE A 114 22.15 18.66 3.49
C PHE A 114 22.61 19.41 2.26
N GLN A 115 21.70 19.89 1.41
CA GLN A 115 22.01 20.46 0.09
C GLN A 115 22.83 19.48 -0.78
N ALA A 116 22.57 18.18 -0.60
CA ALA A 116 23.28 17.12 -1.31
C ALA A 116 22.70 16.92 -2.72
N PRO A 117 23.49 16.43 -3.70
CA PRO A 117 23.00 16.07 -5.02
C PRO A 117 21.92 14.99 -4.93
N LEU A 118 20.86 15.13 -5.72
CA LEU A 118 19.82 14.11 -5.81
C LEU A 118 20.31 12.96 -6.73
N PRO A 119 20.23 11.70 -6.28
CA PRO A 119 20.62 10.56 -7.11
C PRO A 119 19.76 10.44 -8.35
N ARG A 120 20.39 10.12 -9.48
CA ARG A 120 19.71 9.81 -10.75
C ARG A 120 19.63 8.30 -11.03
N VAL A 121 19.91 7.50 -10.03
CA VAL A 121 19.89 6.04 -10.07
C VAL A 121 18.91 5.52 -9.04
N ALA A 122 17.92 4.78 -9.50
CA ALA A 122 17.04 3.98 -8.63
C ALA A 122 17.76 2.68 -8.29
N TYR A 123 18.44 2.65 -7.15
CA TYR A 123 19.18 1.47 -6.68
C TYR A 123 18.25 0.55 -5.88
N CYS A 124 17.95 -0.63 -6.47
CA CYS A 124 17.01 -1.64 -5.90
C CYS A 124 17.70 -3.01 -5.89
N PRO A 125 18.73 -3.21 -5.03
CA PRO A 125 19.62 -4.37 -5.14
C PRO A 125 18.97 -5.68 -4.73
N ASP A 126 18.03 -5.69 -3.76
CA ASP A 126 17.45 -6.92 -3.21
C ASP A 126 15.91 -6.97 -3.18
N THR A 127 15.22 -6.03 -3.79
CA THR A 127 13.75 -6.01 -3.89
C THR A 127 13.21 -7.25 -4.63
N PHE A 128 12.14 -7.89 -4.12
CA PHE A 128 11.63 -9.20 -4.58
C PHE A 128 10.72 -9.10 -5.83
N GLY A 129 11.02 -8.16 -6.70
CA GLY A 129 10.30 -7.87 -7.93
C GLY A 129 9.81 -6.41 -7.99
N HIS A 130 9.31 -6.00 -9.16
CA HIS A 130 9.04 -4.60 -9.42
C HIS A 130 7.75 -4.41 -10.23
N PRO A 131 6.93 -3.37 -9.92
CA PRO A 131 5.68 -3.09 -10.64
C PRO A 131 5.96 -2.50 -12.03
N ALA A 132 5.04 -2.72 -12.96
CA ALA A 132 5.12 -2.18 -14.32
C ALA A 132 5.24 -0.65 -14.40
N ALA A 133 4.73 0.05 -13.39
CA ALA A 133 4.80 1.51 -13.29
C ALA A 133 6.13 2.04 -12.73
N LEU A 134 7.09 1.19 -12.33
CA LEU A 134 8.34 1.68 -11.75
C LEU A 134 9.11 2.64 -12.67
N PRO A 135 9.20 2.42 -14.00
CA PRO A 135 9.84 3.39 -14.90
C PRO A 135 9.17 4.78 -14.86
N LEU A 136 7.83 4.85 -14.87
CA LEU A 136 7.08 6.10 -14.69
C LEU A 136 7.42 6.77 -13.36
N ILE A 137 7.44 6.01 -12.26
CA ILE A 137 7.69 6.51 -10.91
C ILE A 137 9.09 7.12 -10.81
N VAL A 138 10.13 6.36 -11.15
CA VAL A 138 11.53 6.79 -10.93
C VAL A 138 11.96 7.86 -11.93
N SER A 139 11.51 7.80 -13.19
CA SER A 139 11.77 8.89 -14.15
C SER A 139 11.05 10.17 -13.74
N GLY A 140 9.85 10.06 -13.16
CA GLY A 140 9.11 11.18 -12.57
C GLY A 140 9.85 11.87 -11.42
N TYR A 141 10.83 11.21 -10.81
CA TYR A 141 11.75 11.76 -9.80
C TYR A 141 13.16 12.04 -10.36
N GLY A 142 13.35 11.98 -11.68
CA GLY A 142 14.61 12.32 -12.34
C GLY A 142 15.66 11.22 -12.31
N CYS A 143 15.28 9.98 -12.00
CA CYS A 143 16.17 8.84 -12.18
C CYS A 143 16.12 8.35 -13.62
N ASP A 144 17.29 8.20 -14.24
CA ASP A 144 17.43 7.74 -15.63
C ASP A 144 17.85 6.29 -15.71
N VAL A 145 18.42 5.75 -14.62
CA VAL A 145 18.94 4.39 -14.51
C VAL A 145 18.31 3.70 -13.30
N ALA A 146 18.00 2.42 -13.46
CA ALA A 146 17.62 1.53 -12.37
C ALA A 146 18.61 0.37 -12.27
N ILE A 147 19.06 0.05 -11.06
CA ILE A 147 19.84 -1.16 -10.78
C ILE A 147 18.89 -2.17 -10.16
N VAL A 148 18.73 -3.32 -10.77
CA VAL A 148 17.85 -4.38 -10.30
C VAL A 148 18.55 -5.74 -10.32
N TRP A 149 18.11 -6.64 -9.47
CA TRP A 149 18.60 -8.02 -9.42
C TRP A 149 17.48 -9.02 -9.65
N ARG A 150 16.52 -9.08 -8.72
CA ARG A 150 15.43 -10.06 -8.73
C ARG A 150 14.28 -9.63 -9.65
N GLY A 151 13.52 -10.61 -10.13
CA GLY A 151 12.36 -10.40 -10.97
C GLY A 151 12.67 -10.23 -12.46
N LEU A 152 13.93 -10.22 -12.84
CA LEU A 152 14.43 -10.19 -14.23
C LEU A 152 15.38 -11.36 -14.46
N GLY A 153 15.38 -11.94 -15.68
CA GLY A 153 16.21 -13.09 -16.04
C GLY A 153 15.41 -14.39 -16.23
N GLY A 154 14.08 -14.32 -16.35
CA GLY A 154 13.24 -15.43 -16.80
C GLY A 154 13.53 -15.85 -18.25
N ALA A 155 12.91 -16.96 -18.67
CA ALA A 155 13.18 -17.57 -19.99
C ALA A 155 12.90 -16.61 -21.17
N ASP A 156 11.92 -15.73 -21.02
CA ASP A 156 11.51 -14.76 -22.06
C ASP A 156 12.26 -13.42 -21.94
N HIS A 157 13.14 -13.28 -20.96
CA HIS A 157 13.92 -12.04 -20.79
C HIS A 157 15.22 -12.06 -21.56
N PRO A 158 15.68 -10.89 -22.03
CA PRO A 158 17.00 -10.78 -22.69
C PRO A 158 18.15 -11.17 -21.75
N HIS A 159 19.12 -11.91 -22.26
CA HIS A 159 20.31 -12.35 -21.50
C HIS A 159 21.44 -11.30 -21.48
N THR A 160 21.08 -10.02 -21.43
CA THR A 160 22.05 -8.90 -21.35
C THR A 160 21.95 -8.19 -20.01
N ASP A 161 23.01 -7.49 -19.63
CA ASP A 161 23.04 -6.70 -18.40
C ASP A 161 22.43 -5.29 -18.54
N THR A 162 22.13 -4.85 -19.76
CA THR A 162 21.66 -3.49 -20.03
C THR A 162 20.45 -3.49 -20.96
N ILE A 163 19.32 -2.96 -20.50
CA ILE A 163 18.00 -3.08 -21.13
C ILE A 163 17.22 -1.79 -20.95
N TRP A 164 16.41 -1.38 -21.94
CA TRP A 164 15.38 -0.37 -21.71
C TRP A 164 14.14 -1.00 -21.08
N TRP A 165 13.66 -0.43 -19.99
CA TRP A 165 12.39 -0.79 -19.39
C TRP A 165 11.41 0.36 -19.55
N CYS A 166 10.25 0.08 -20.19
CA CYS A 166 9.22 1.06 -20.51
C CYS A 166 7.94 0.80 -19.72
N ALA A 167 7.34 1.85 -19.20
CA ALA A 167 5.98 1.85 -18.69
C ALA A 167 4.98 2.10 -19.84
N ALA A 168 3.71 1.83 -19.61
CA ALA A 168 2.65 1.93 -20.61
C ALA A 168 2.38 3.36 -21.09
N ASP A 169 2.70 4.38 -20.27
CA ASP A 169 2.60 5.79 -20.62
C ASP A 169 3.73 6.30 -21.55
N GLY A 170 4.72 5.43 -21.87
CA GLY A 170 5.90 5.74 -22.64
C GLY A 170 7.11 6.20 -21.84
N SER A 171 6.98 6.37 -20.52
CA SER A 171 8.11 6.61 -19.62
C SER A 171 9.08 5.44 -19.66
N ARG A 172 10.38 5.71 -19.62
CA ARG A 172 11.39 4.64 -19.69
C ARG A 172 12.59 4.93 -18.78
N VAL A 173 13.27 3.87 -18.40
CA VAL A 173 14.50 3.91 -17.62
C VAL A 173 15.48 2.87 -18.16
N LEU A 174 16.79 3.18 -18.12
CA LEU A 174 17.81 2.21 -18.44
C LEU A 174 18.01 1.29 -17.24
N VAL A 175 17.76 -0.01 -17.41
CA VAL A 175 18.02 -1.01 -16.37
C VAL A 175 19.42 -1.57 -16.56
N HIS A 176 20.20 -1.60 -15.47
CA HIS A 176 21.35 -2.48 -15.34
C HIS A 176 21.00 -3.66 -14.44
N HIS A 177 21.01 -4.85 -15.01
CA HIS A 177 20.67 -6.11 -14.37
C HIS A 177 21.91 -6.74 -13.73
N LEU A 178 21.91 -6.91 -12.43
CA LEU A 178 22.99 -7.52 -11.66
C LEU A 178 23.23 -8.99 -12.07
N PRO A 179 24.44 -9.53 -11.85
CA PRO A 179 24.75 -10.94 -12.14
C PRO A 179 23.92 -11.90 -11.25
N PRO A 180 23.92 -13.23 -11.50
CA PRO A 180 23.14 -14.20 -10.72
C PRO A 180 23.37 -14.13 -9.21
N ASP A 181 24.60 -13.86 -8.77
CA ASP A 181 24.98 -13.68 -7.36
C ASP A 181 24.71 -12.24 -6.84
N GLY A 182 24.04 -11.40 -7.63
CA GLY A 182 23.56 -10.08 -7.24
C GLY A 182 24.65 -9.08 -6.87
N TYR A 183 24.33 -8.23 -5.93
CA TYR A 183 25.20 -7.16 -5.44
C TYR A 183 26.39 -7.66 -4.63
N GLU A 184 26.38 -8.91 -4.14
CA GLU A 184 27.49 -9.51 -3.42
C GLU A 184 28.58 -10.11 -4.31
N PHE A 185 28.34 -10.21 -5.60
CA PHE A 185 29.25 -10.87 -6.55
C PHE A 185 30.69 -10.32 -6.50
N GLY A 186 30.86 -9.04 -6.19
CA GLY A 186 32.18 -8.39 -6.03
C GLY A 186 32.66 -8.23 -4.58
N SER A 187 32.03 -8.89 -3.60
CA SER A 187 32.19 -8.63 -2.16
C SER A 187 33.64 -8.73 -1.63
N ALA A 188 34.43 -9.65 -2.16
CA ALA A 188 35.81 -9.88 -1.73
C ALA A 188 36.78 -9.78 -2.90
N LEU A 189 37.57 -8.70 -2.94
CA LEU A 189 38.68 -8.56 -3.88
C LEU A 189 39.99 -8.94 -3.17
N PRO A 190 40.75 -9.93 -3.68
CA PRO A 190 42.03 -10.36 -3.09
C PRO A 190 43.17 -9.41 -3.41
N LEU A 191 44.32 -9.61 -2.77
CA LEU A 191 45.58 -8.92 -3.05
C LEU A 191 46.66 -9.88 -3.54
N GLU A 192 46.58 -11.15 -3.13
CA GLU A 192 47.55 -12.18 -3.55
C GLU A 192 47.34 -12.49 -5.04
N SER A 193 48.43 -12.53 -5.80
CA SER A 193 48.43 -12.56 -7.28
C SER A 193 47.64 -13.75 -7.89
N ALA A 194 47.75 -14.95 -7.33
CA ALA A 194 47.03 -16.13 -7.82
C ALA A 194 45.52 -16.00 -7.52
N ALA A 195 45.16 -15.50 -6.35
CA ALA A 195 43.78 -15.26 -5.95
C ALA A 195 43.16 -14.11 -6.80
N VAL A 196 43.90 -13.05 -7.09
CA VAL A 196 43.46 -11.96 -7.99
C VAL A 196 43.17 -12.49 -9.40
N ARG A 197 44.05 -13.35 -9.94
CA ARG A 197 43.85 -13.98 -11.25
C ARG A 197 42.60 -14.86 -11.26
N ALA A 198 42.43 -15.71 -10.25
CA ALA A 198 41.25 -16.56 -10.14
C ALA A 198 39.97 -15.72 -10.00
N ARG A 199 40.04 -14.63 -9.26
CA ARG A 199 38.91 -13.70 -9.10
C ARG A 199 38.56 -13.00 -10.40
N TRP A 200 39.56 -12.54 -11.15
CA TRP A 200 39.36 -11.93 -12.46
C TRP A 200 38.68 -12.90 -13.42
N LEU A 201 39.15 -14.13 -13.51
CA LEU A 201 38.55 -15.15 -14.39
C LEU A 201 37.07 -15.35 -14.04
N ALA A 202 36.71 -15.46 -12.75
CA ALA A 202 35.32 -15.58 -12.30
C ALA A 202 34.48 -14.34 -12.70
N VAL A 203 35.02 -13.13 -12.53
CA VAL A 203 34.33 -11.89 -12.92
C VAL A 203 34.17 -11.82 -14.44
N ARG A 204 35.21 -12.13 -15.19
CA ARG A 204 35.22 -12.16 -16.67
C ARG A 204 34.16 -13.11 -17.22
N ASP A 205 34.14 -14.34 -16.72
CA ASP A 205 33.30 -15.41 -17.26
C ASP A 205 31.81 -15.18 -16.99
N VAL A 206 31.47 -14.36 -15.98
CA VAL A 206 30.10 -13.96 -15.68
C VAL A 206 29.72 -12.66 -16.40
N LEU A 207 30.55 -11.61 -16.36
CA LEU A 207 30.15 -10.30 -16.86
C LEU A 207 30.32 -10.11 -18.36
N LEU A 208 31.41 -10.61 -18.97
CA LEU A 208 31.64 -10.37 -20.41
C LEU A 208 30.56 -10.97 -21.32
N PRO A 209 30.08 -12.21 -21.11
CA PRO A 209 29.04 -12.79 -21.98
C PRO A 209 27.70 -12.06 -21.97
N ARG A 210 27.43 -11.29 -20.92
CA ARG A 210 26.20 -10.53 -20.75
C ARG A 210 26.29 -9.08 -21.19
N ASN A 211 27.50 -8.60 -21.49
CA ASN A 211 27.75 -7.18 -21.73
C ASN A 211 27.83 -6.84 -23.21
N ASP A 212 26.81 -6.12 -23.71
CA ASP A 212 26.70 -5.65 -25.08
C ASP A 212 27.20 -4.21 -25.28
N THR A 213 27.37 -3.46 -24.18
CA THR A 213 27.63 -2.01 -24.22
C THR A 213 29.11 -1.64 -24.05
N GLY A 214 29.96 -2.56 -23.58
CA GLY A 214 31.33 -2.27 -23.16
C GLY A 214 31.41 -1.62 -21.75
N VAL A 215 30.31 -1.33 -21.08
CA VAL A 215 30.26 -0.71 -19.75
C VAL A 215 29.73 -1.73 -18.74
N MET A 216 30.54 -2.10 -17.76
CA MET A 216 30.24 -3.13 -16.77
C MET A 216 30.29 -2.56 -15.35
N LEU A 217 29.51 -3.13 -14.43
CA LEU A 217 29.47 -2.80 -13.01
C LEU A 217 29.92 -3.99 -12.17
N LEU A 218 30.80 -3.74 -11.20
CA LEU A 218 31.14 -4.67 -10.13
C LEU A 218 30.94 -3.98 -8.79
N LEU A 219 29.95 -4.43 -8.02
CA LEU A 219 29.69 -3.94 -6.67
C LEU A 219 30.63 -4.62 -5.67
N ASN A 220 31.46 -3.84 -4.97
CA ASN A 220 32.40 -4.36 -3.98
C ASN A 220 31.91 -4.10 -2.56
N GLY A 221 31.15 -5.05 -2.05
CA GLY A 221 30.50 -5.05 -0.76
C GLY A 221 29.48 -6.17 -0.66
N ALA A 222 28.78 -6.24 0.45
CA ALA A 222 27.71 -7.19 0.75
C ALA A 222 26.87 -6.67 1.91
N ASP A 223 25.97 -7.51 2.45
CA ASP A 223 25.10 -7.17 3.58
C ASP A 223 25.90 -6.71 4.79
N HIS A 224 25.63 -5.47 5.21
CA HIS A 224 26.23 -4.85 6.40
C HIS A 224 27.78 -4.81 6.39
N HIS A 225 28.41 -4.86 5.21
CA HIS A 225 29.86 -4.80 5.10
C HIS A 225 30.38 -3.38 5.26
N ALA A 226 31.43 -3.24 6.05
CA ALA A 226 32.26 -2.03 6.03
C ALA A 226 33.09 -1.97 4.73
N ALA A 227 33.55 -0.78 4.39
CA ALA A 227 34.43 -0.59 3.24
C ALA A 227 35.69 -1.48 3.33
N GLN A 228 35.96 -2.27 2.31
CA GLN A 228 37.07 -3.20 2.29
C GLN A 228 38.43 -2.44 2.45
N PRO A 229 39.32 -2.86 3.34
CA PRO A 229 40.63 -2.23 3.51
C PRO A 229 41.46 -2.28 2.21
N MET A 230 42.30 -1.26 1.97
CA MET A 230 43.20 -1.19 0.79
C MET A 230 42.48 -1.28 -0.56
N ARG A 231 41.25 -0.73 -0.67
CA ARG A 231 40.41 -0.80 -1.87
C ARG A 231 41.15 -0.42 -3.15
N ALA A 232 41.84 0.70 -3.15
CA ALA A 232 42.57 1.16 -4.34
C ALA A 232 43.61 0.13 -4.81
N ALA A 233 44.38 -0.45 -3.90
CA ALA A 233 45.36 -1.48 -4.23
C ALA A 233 44.71 -2.75 -4.78
N ARG A 234 43.58 -3.17 -4.23
CA ARG A 234 42.82 -4.34 -4.69
C ARG A 234 42.25 -4.14 -6.09
N VAL A 235 41.67 -2.98 -6.35
CA VAL A 235 41.15 -2.62 -7.69
C VAL A 235 42.28 -2.51 -8.68
N SER A 236 43.43 -1.92 -8.30
CA SER A 236 44.62 -1.88 -9.16
C SER A 236 45.18 -3.28 -9.48
N ALA A 237 45.21 -4.17 -8.50
CA ALA A 237 45.62 -5.55 -8.75
C ALA A 237 44.68 -6.27 -9.72
N LEU A 238 43.37 -6.08 -9.59
CA LEU A 238 42.36 -6.62 -10.52
C LEU A 238 42.56 -6.02 -11.95
N ALA A 239 42.82 -4.72 -12.03
CA ALA A 239 43.04 -4.02 -13.29
C ALA A 239 44.23 -4.60 -14.08
N VAL A 240 45.34 -4.97 -13.40
CA VAL A 240 46.51 -5.61 -14.03
C VAL A 240 46.10 -6.95 -14.70
N GLN A 241 45.26 -7.74 -14.07
CA GLN A 241 44.80 -9.02 -14.66
C GLN A 241 43.83 -8.79 -15.82
N ALA A 242 42.90 -7.83 -15.66
CA ALA A 242 41.87 -7.52 -16.64
C ALA A 242 42.43 -6.93 -17.95
N ALA A 243 43.57 -6.26 -17.90
CA ALA A 243 44.19 -5.64 -19.04
C ALA A 243 44.57 -6.67 -20.16
N SER A 244 44.89 -7.92 -19.80
CA SER A 244 45.14 -8.99 -20.77
C SER A 244 43.92 -9.38 -21.61
N ASP A 245 42.71 -9.14 -21.11
CA ASP A 245 41.43 -9.36 -21.80
C ASP A 245 40.86 -8.06 -22.43
N GLY A 246 41.68 -6.99 -22.49
CA GLY A 246 41.27 -5.70 -23.07
C GLY A 246 40.23 -4.93 -22.22
N VAL A 247 40.16 -5.17 -20.91
CA VAL A 247 39.26 -4.51 -20.01
C VAL A 247 39.99 -3.52 -19.09
N SER A 248 39.59 -2.27 -19.12
CA SER A 248 40.05 -1.28 -18.16
C SER A 248 39.19 -1.36 -16.89
N VAL A 249 39.85 -1.29 -15.71
CA VAL A 249 39.12 -1.38 -14.41
C VAL A 249 39.44 -0.14 -13.57
N ALA A 250 38.44 0.50 -13.03
CA ALA A 250 38.59 1.70 -12.20
C ALA A 250 37.65 1.71 -11.01
N THR A 251 38.11 2.26 -9.89
CA THR A 251 37.22 2.65 -8.77
C THR A 251 36.29 3.75 -9.26
N SER A 252 35.01 3.65 -8.91
CA SER A 252 33.99 4.59 -9.38
C SER A 252 32.89 4.83 -8.35
N SER A 253 32.10 5.87 -8.60
CA SER A 253 30.80 6.10 -7.97
C SER A 253 29.69 5.46 -8.80
N LEU A 254 28.54 5.19 -8.19
CA LEU A 254 27.35 4.68 -8.91
C LEU A 254 26.85 5.71 -9.94
N ALA A 255 26.89 7.00 -9.61
CA ALA A 255 26.52 8.09 -10.49
C ALA A 255 27.43 8.16 -11.75
N THR A 256 28.73 7.91 -11.60
CA THR A 256 29.67 7.88 -12.73
C THR A 256 29.45 6.68 -13.65
N PHE A 257 29.23 5.51 -13.07
CA PHE A 257 28.82 4.32 -13.81
C PHE A 257 27.54 4.56 -14.61
N ALA A 258 26.49 5.08 -13.95
CA ALA A 258 25.20 5.32 -14.60
C ALA A 258 25.30 6.28 -15.79
N ARG A 259 26.13 7.32 -15.68
CA ARG A 259 26.39 8.25 -16.79
C ARG A 259 27.07 7.55 -17.97
N ALA A 260 28.06 6.70 -17.70
CA ALA A 260 28.74 5.92 -18.75
C ALA A 260 27.79 4.93 -19.41
N ALA A 261 26.94 4.24 -18.62
CA ALA A 261 25.93 3.32 -19.13
C ALA A 261 24.89 4.01 -20.03
N LEU A 262 24.42 5.20 -19.65
CA LEU A 262 23.49 6.00 -20.47
C LEU A 262 24.12 6.42 -21.81
N ILE A 263 25.38 6.87 -21.80
CA ILE A 263 26.12 7.21 -23.03
C ILE A 263 26.24 5.97 -23.93
N ALA A 264 26.67 4.85 -23.36
CA ALA A 264 26.78 3.60 -24.10
C ALA A 264 25.42 3.13 -24.67
N ALA A 265 24.34 3.31 -23.92
CA ALA A 265 22.99 2.96 -24.36
C ALA A 265 22.51 3.78 -25.58
N THR A 266 23.02 5.00 -25.80
CA THR A 266 22.72 5.81 -27.00
C THR A 266 23.44 5.33 -28.24
N LEU A 267 24.55 4.60 -28.08
CA LEU A 267 25.40 4.11 -29.17
C LEU A 267 25.07 2.66 -29.58
N ASN A 268 24.29 1.95 -28.79
CA ASN A 268 23.94 0.54 -28.98
C ASN A 268 22.46 0.33 -29.13
N LYS A 269 22.05 -0.65 -29.93
CA LYS A 269 20.65 -1.08 -30.02
C LYS A 269 20.38 -2.06 -28.89
N LEU A 270 19.75 -1.58 -27.81
CA LEU A 270 19.40 -2.38 -26.64
C LEU A 270 17.98 -2.97 -26.77
N PRO A 271 17.74 -4.14 -26.19
CA PRO A 271 16.40 -4.67 -26.07
C PRO A 271 15.53 -3.80 -25.15
N THR A 272 14.21 -3.93 -25.33
CA THR A 272 13.22 -3.22 -24.53
C THR A 272 12.27 -4.23 -23.89
N ILE A 273 11.96 -4.04 -22.62
CA ILE A 273 10.95 -4.82 -21.89
C ILE A 273 9.84 -3.89 -21.41
N ILE A 274 8.65 -4.47 -21.23
CA ILE A 274 7.44 -3.80 -20.72
C ILE A 274 6.79 -4.73 -19.68
N GLY A 275 6.12 -4.17 -18.69
CA GLY A 275 5.38 -4.93 -17.68
C GLY A 275 6.11 -5.07 -16.36
N GLU A 276 5.58 -5.94 -15.50
CA GLU A 276 6.14 -6.23 -14.18
C GLU A 276 7.41 -7.08 -14.28
N LEU A 277 8.37 -6.84 -13.41
CA LEU A 277 9.52 -7.70 -13.25
C LEU A 277 9.26 -8.68 -12.10
N ARG A 278 8.82 -9.89 -12.43
CA ARG A 278 8.41 -10.93 -11.46
C ARG A 278 8.94 -12.31 -11.79
N ASP A 279 9.81 -12.43 -12.77
CA ASP A 279 10.36 -13.70 -13.21
C ASP A 279 11.89 -13.67 -13.24
N SER A 280 12.50 -14.34 -12.27
CA SER A 280 13.93 -14.63 -12.22
C SER A 280 14.19 -16.11 -11.85
N TYR A 281 13.20 -16.96 -11.92
CA TYR A 281 13.22 -18.32 -11.38
C TYR A 281 14.25 -19.26 -12.00
N GLY A 282 14.71 -18.96 -13.23
CA GLY A 282 15.82 -19.65 -13.87
C GLY A 282 17.18 -18.96 -13.67
N TYR A 283 17.21 -17.83 -13.00
CA TYR A 283 18.40 -16.98 -12.89
C TYR A 283 18.85 -16.80 -11.44
N THR A 284 17.93 -16.41 -10.58
CA THR A 284 18.12 -16.25 -9.13
C THR A 284 16.79 -16.41 -8.40
N TRP A 285 16.83 -16.43 -7.08
CA TRP A 285 15.61 -16.47 -6.27
C TRP A 285 14.79 -15.19 -6.42
N CYS A 286 13.50 -15.34 -6.65
CA CYS A 286 12.54 -14.24 -6.73
C CYS A 286 11.86 -13.95 -5.39
N LEU A 287 11.72 -14.98 -4.53
CA LEU A 287 11.25 -14.90 -3.13
C LEU A 287 9.81 -14.38 -2.95
N GLN A 288 8.94 -14.59 -3.93
CA GLN A 288 7.57 -14.04 -3.92
C GLN A 288 6.57 -14.83 -3.05
N GLY A 289 6.98 -15.92 -2.41
CA GLY A 289 6.16 -16.59 -1.39
C GLY A 289 5.95 -15.76 -0.12
N THR A 290 6.64 -14.65 0.00
CA THR A 290 6.46 -13.67 1.10
C THR A 290 5.10 -13.00 1.13
N PHE A 291 4.34 -12.94 0.02
CA PHE A 291 3.04 -12.24 -0.02
C PHE A 291 2.03 -12.81 0.99
N GLY A 292 2.01 -14.12 1.22
CA GLY A 292 1.15 -14.78 2.20
C GLY A 292 1.66 -14.71 3.64
N THR A 293 2.94 -14.43 3.84
CA THR A 293 3.58 -14.43 5.16
C THR A 293 3.11 -13.22 5.99
N ARG A 294 2.75 -13.45 7.29
CA ARG A 294 2.28 -12.38 8.19
C ARG A 294 1.18 -11.51 7.56
N ALA A 295 0.22 -12.11 6.87
CA ALA A 295 -0.81 -11.45 6.07
C ALA A 295 -1.57 -10.33 6.82
N SER A 296 -1.75 -10.45 8.13
CA SER A 296 -2.40 -9.43 8.97
C SER A 296 -1.64 -8.09 8.98
N GLN A 297 -0.31 -8.10 8.96
CA GLN A 297 0.53 -6.90 8.93
C GLN A 297 0.43 -6.20 7.57
N LYS A 298 0.45 -6.95 6.46
CA LYS A 298 0.26 -6.41 5.12
C LYS A 298 -1.14 -5.78 4.94
N ARG A 299 -2.16 -6.49 5.41
CA ARG A 299 -3.52 -5.96 5.41
C ARG A 299 -3.63 -4.66 6.21
N ARG A 300 -2.99 -4.59 7.36
CA ARG A 300 -2.94 -3.38 8.17
C ARG A 300 -2.22 -2.25 7.46
N ASN A 301 -1.08 -2.53 6.81
CA ASN A 301 -0.34 -1.57 6.00
C ASN A 301 -1.22 -0.96 4.91
N ALA A 302 -1.85 -1.78 4.07
CA ALA A 302 -2.73 -1.32 2.99
C ALA A 302 -3.89 -0.42 3.50
N ARG A 303 -4.42 -0.71 4.70
CA ARG A 303 -5.44 0.11 5.34
C ARG A 303 -4.91 1.45 5.84
N LEU A 304 -3.68 1.50 6.36
CA LEU A 304 -3.04 2.73 6.82
C LEU A 304 -2.63 3.62 5.65
N GLU A 305 -2.07 3.07 4.57
CA GLU A 305 -1.83 3.80 3.33
C GLU A 305 -3.12 4.44 2.82
N ARG A 306 -4.19 3.64 2.71
CA ARG A 306 -5.50 4.13 2.27
C ARG A 306 -6.08 5.18 3.22
N ALA A 307 -5.85 5.06 4.54
CA ALA A 307 -6.29 6.05 5.51
C ALA A 307 -5.55 7.38 5.33
N LEU A 308 -4.23 7.36 5.15
CA LEU A 308 -3.47 8.58 4.85
C LEU A 308 -3.92 9.21 3.53
N LEU A 309 -4.01 8.43 2.46
CA LEU A 309 -4.34 8.92 1.11
C LEU A 309 -5.79 9.37 0.95
N ARG A 310 -6.74 8.78 1.68
CA ARG A 310 -8.17 8.98 1.46
C ARG A 310 -8.96 9.52 2.66
N ASP A 311 -8.40 9.38 3.88
CA ASP A 311 -9.08 9.83 5.10
C ASP A 311 -8.23 10.84 5.92
N VAL A 312 -7.11 11.32 5.35
CA VAL A 312 -6.29 12.42 5.89
C VAL A 312 -6.01 13.46 4.83
N GLU A 313 -5.24 13.14 3.79
CA GLU A 313 -4.78 14.09 2.78
C GLU A 313 -5.91 14.92 2.14
N PRO A 314 -7.07 14.34 1.73
CA PRO A 314 -8.16 15.14 1.19
C PRO A 314 -8.78 16.11 2.20
N TRP A 315 -8.75 15.78 3.49
CA TRP A 315 -9.25 16.68 4.54
C TRP A 315 -8.29 17.83 4.82
N LEU A 316 -6.99 17.60 4.66
CA LEU A 316 -6.01 18.69 4.66
C LEU A 316 -6.24 19.63 3.48
N ALA A 317 -6.49 19.08 2.31
CA ALA A 317 -6.87 19.89 1.13
C ALA A 317 -8.16 20.68 1.36
N LEU A 318 -9.15 20.08 1.99
CA LEU A 318 -10.40 20.74 2.37
C LEU A 318 -10.15 21.86 3.40
N ALA A 319 -9.27 21.65 4.37
CA ALA A 319 -8.86 22.66 5.33
C ALA A 319 -8.17 23.85 4.65
N TRP A 320 -7.35 23.61 3.63
CA TRP A 320 -6.72 24.67 2.83
C TRP A 320 -7.75 25.44 2.01
N LEU A 321 -8.74 24.76 1.41
CA LEU A 321 -9.78 25.38 0.60
C LEU A 321 -10.74 26.25 1.43
N HIS A 322 -11.14 25.81 2.62
CA HIS A 322 -12.23 26.40 3.40
C HIS A 322 -11.78 26.99 4.74
N GLY A 323 -10.58 26.68 5.22
CA GLY A 323 -10.14 26.99 6.59
C GLY A 323 -9.65 28.42 6.82
N ALA A 324 -9.34 29.19 5.77
CA ALA A 324 -8.75 30.53 5.91
C ALA A 324 -9.53 31.48 6.83
N PRO A 325 -10.89 31.55 6.77
CA PRO A 325 -11.67 32.39 7.68
C PRO A 325 -11.54 32.03 9.17
N ASN A 326 -11.16 30.80 9.46
CA ASN A 326 -11.07 30.25 10.81
C ASN A 326 -9.64 30.23 11.39
N ALA A 327 -8.63 30.57 10.58
CA ALA A 327 -7.23 30.35 10.91
C ALA A 327 -6.78 31.10 12.19
N LYS A 328 -7.21 32.35 12.38
CA LYS A 328 -6.85 33.13 13.56
C LYS A 328 -7.43 32.52 14.83
N ARG A 329 -8.73 32.19 14.84
CA ARG A 329 -9.39 31.59 16.00
C ARG A 329 -8.75 30.26 16.38
N VAL A 330 -8.41 29.40 15.41
CA VAL A 330 -7.75 28.11 15.65
C VAL A 330 -6.38 28.30 16.32
N ALA A 331 -5.62 29.29 15.91
CA ALA A 331 -4.32 29.63 16.52
C ALA A 331 -4.47 30.16 17.96
N ASP A 332 -5.44 31.03 18.19
CA ASP A 332 -5.72 31.63 19.51
C ASP A 332 -6.19 30.57 20.53
N ASP A 333 -6.85 29.52 20.07
CA ASP A 333 -7.31 28.38 20.88
C ASP A 333 -6.20 27.38 21.24
N GLY A 334 -4.97 27.55 20.75
CA GLY A 334 -3.84 26.62 21.01
C GLY A 334 -3.98 25.27 20.29
N ARG A 335 -4.75 25.20 19.20
CA ARG A 335 -4.94 23.99 18.39
C ARG A 335 -3.91 23.91 17.23
N VAL A 336 -3.81 22.73 16.64
CA VAL A 336 -3.02 22.53 15.42
C VAL A 336 -3.51 23.50 14.33
N THR A 337 -2.61 24.25 13.75
CA THR A 337 -2.88 25.21 12.68
C THR A 337 -2.68 24.58 11.31
N LEU A 338 -3.26 25.19 10.27
CA LEU A 338 -3.09 24.75 8.88
C LEU A 338 -1.59 24.68 8.47
N ALA A 339 -0.76 25.63 8.96
CA ALA A 339 0.67 25.65 8.67
C ALA A 339 1.47 24.47 9.28
N GLN A 340 0.95 23.86 10.34
CA GLN A 340 1.61 22.72 11.00
C GLN A 340 1.22 21.36 10.39
N LEU A 341 0.08 21.28 9.69
CA LEU A 341 -0.45 20.02 9.14
C LEU A 341 0.52 19.30 8.17
N PRO A 342 1.23 19.98 7.25
CA PRO A 342 2.17 19.30 6.35
C PRO A 342 3.29 18.57 7.08
N ALA A 343 3.88 19.18 8.10
CA ALA A 343 4.94 18.55 8.89
C ALA A 343 4.45 17.31 9.64
N LEU A 344 3.25 17.39 10.23
CA LEU A 344 2.61 16.25 10.90
C LEU A 344 2.25 15.13 9.90
N LEU A 345 1.80 15.48 8.70
CA LEU A 345 1.53 14.51 7.64
C LEU A 345 2.82 13.80 7.18
N HIS A 346 3.91 14.56 6.97
CA HIS A 346 5.21 13.99 6.60
C HIS A 346 5.70 13.00 7.67
N HIS A 347 5.61 13.39 8.94
CA HIS A 347 5.96 12.51 10.05
C HIS A 347 5.13 11.23 10.09
N ALA A 348 3.82 11.31 9.82
CA ALA A 348 2.96 10.12 9.74
C ALA A 348 3.35 9.20 8.57
N TRP A 349 3.65 9.76 7.40
CA TRP A 349 4.16 9.00 6.27
C TRP A 349 5.51 8.36 6.56
N GLU A 350 6.48 9.09 7.13
CA GLU A 350 7.79 8.54 7.48
C GLU A 350 7.67 7.41 8.51
N THR A 351 6.77 7.55 9.51
CA THR A 351 6.49 6.48 10.47
C THR A 351 5.94 5.22 9.77
N LEU A 352 5.05 5.38 8.76
CA LEU A 352 4.54 4.27 7.98
C LEU A 352 5.64 3.66 7.09
N LEU A 353 6.40 4.50 6.38
CA LEU A 353 7.48 4.07 5.48
C LEU A 353 8.57 3.27 6.22
N GLN A 354 8.80 3.54 7.50
CA GLN A 354 9.69 2.72 8.35
C GLN A 354 9.18 1.27 8.54
N THR A 355 7.96 0.96 8.10
CA THR A 355 7.45 -0.42 8.06
C THR A 355 7.58 -1.07 6.68
N HIS A 356 8.08 -0.34 5.68
CA HIS A 356 8.18 -0.78 4.28
C HIS A 356 9.52 -1.39 3.86
N PRO A 357 10.65 -1.37 4.65
CA PRO A 357 11.82 -2.13 4.24
C PRO A 357 11.41 -3.54 3.81
N HIS A 358 12.04 -4.07 2.76
CA HIS A 358 11.56 -5.27 2.09
C HIS A 358 11.39 -6.45 3.05
N ASP A 359 12.33 -6.74 3.96
CA ASP A 359 12.19 -7.80 4.95
C ASP A 359 11.11 -7.53 6.01
N THR A 360 10.88 -6.24 6.35
CA THR A 360 9.86 -5.86 7.32
C THR A 360 8.46 -6.06 6.75
N LEU A 361 8.16 -5.46 5.59
CA LEU A 361 6.82 -5.53 4.98
C LEU A 361 6.53 -6.91 4.40
N CYS A 362 7.50 -7.56 3.75
CA CYS A 362 7.39 -8.94 3.31
C CYS A 362 7.19 -9.92 4.47
N GLY A 363 7.63 -9.53 5.68
CA GLY A 363 7.49 -10.33 6.89
C GLY A 363 8.48 -11.49 6.97
N CYS A 364 9.52 -11.48 6.14
CA CYS A 364 10.63 -12.42 6.15
C CYS A 364 11.71 -12.00 7.17
N SER A 365 11.28 -11.70 8.38
CA SER A 365 12.08 -11.19 9.48
C SER A 365 11.74 -11.88 10.80
N THR A 366 12.54 -11.64 11.83
CA THR A 366 12.30 -12.19 13.17
C THR A 366 11.03 -11.62 13.82
N ASP A 367 10.52 -12.31 14.83
CA ASP A 367 9.35 -11.86 15.61
C ASP A 367 9.59 -10.49 16.29
N GLY A 368 10.84 -10.19 16.66
CA GLY A 368 11.21 -8.88 17.19
C GLY A 368 10.93 -7.73 16.21
N VAL A 369 11.26 -7.92 14.93
CA VAL A 369 10.96 -6.98 13.85
C VAL A 369 9.46 -6.86 13.63
N ALA A 370 8.74 -7.98 13.61
CA ALA A 370 7.28 -7.99 13.43
C ALA A 370 6.56 -7.22 14.55
N ARG A 371 7.02 -7.33 15.80
CA ARG A 371 6.50 -6.51 16.93
C ARG A 371 6.82 -5.03 16.77
N ALA A 372 8.05 -4.68 16.37
CA ALA A 372 8.44 -3.29 16.11
C ALA A 372 7.61 -2.66 14.97
N MET A 373 7.35 -3.42 13.89
CA MET A 373 6.44 -3.01 12.83
C MET A 373 5.03 -2.74 13.35
N SER A 374 4.49 -3.64 14.17
CA SER A 374 3.14 -3.49 14.72
C SER A 374 3.01 -2.23 15.59
N ALA A 375 4.03 -1.91 16.40
CA ALA A 375 4.05 -0.70 17.22
C ALA A 375 4.05 0.58 16.36
N ARG A 376 4.83 0.62 15.25
CA ARG A 376 4.79 1.74 14.30
C ARG A 376 3.43 1.87 13.62
N GLN A 377 2.82 0.76 13.24
CA GLN A 377 1.47 0.76 12.67
C GLN A 377 0.41 1.28 13.67
N ASP A 378 0.56 1.02 14.97
CA ASP A 378 -0.27 1.62 16.02
C ASP A 378 -0.08 3.12 16.10
N ALA A 379 1.18 3.60 16.04
CA ALA A 379 1.49 5.02 16.03
C ALA A 379 0.88 5.73 14.81
N VAL A 380 1.03 5.16 13.60
CA VAL A 380 0.40 5.71 12.37
C VAL A 380 -1.12 5.78 12.52
N HIS A 381 -1.74 4.77 13.11
CA HIS A 381 -3.20 4.78 13.33
C HIS A 381 -3.62 5.96 14.21
N ALA A 382 -2.91 6.22 15.28
CA ALA A 382 -3.16 7.37 16.16
C ALA A 382 -2.92 8.71 15.44
N GLN A 383 -1.82 8.82 14.67
CA GLN A 383 -1.52 10.00 13.85
C GLN A 383 -2.61 10.29 12.81
N VAL A 384 -3.11 9.25 12.13
CA VAL A 384 -4.25 9.37 11.18
C VAL A 384 -5.49 9.93 11.86
N GLN A 385 -5.82 9.44 13.06
CA GLN A 385 -6.97 9.95 13.82
C GLN A 385 -6.81 11.43 14.16
N GLY A 386 -5.68 11.82 14.73
CA GLY A 386 -5.41 13.21 15.11
C GLY A 386 -5.36 14.17 13.91
N LEU A 387 -4.67 13.78 12.84
CA LEU A 387 -4.59 14.58 11.60
C LEU A 387 -5.95 14.80 10.96
N ARG A 388 -6.75 13.73 10.84
CA ARG A 388 -8.11 13.82 10.31
C ARG A 388 -8.97 14.76 11.13
N GLU A 389 -8.94 14.62 12.45
CA GLU A 389 -9.72 15.45 13.35
C GLU A 389 -9.32 16.92 13.26
N ALA A 390 -8.03 17.23 13.34
CA ALA A 390 -7.51 18.59 13.19
C ALA A 390 -7.89 19.22 11.85
N ALA A 391 -7.70 18.49 10.74
CA ALA A 391 -8.05 18.98 9.42
C ALA A 391 -9.55 19.30 9.29
N LEU A 392 -10.42 18.43 9.80
CA LEU A 392 -11.87 18.62 9.77
C LEU A 392 -12.32 19.78 10.66
N GLN A 393 -11.73 19.95 11.84
CA GLN A 393 -12.02 21.09 12.72
C GLN A 393 -11.69 22.43 12.02
N ILE A 394 -10.54 22.48 11.31
CA ILE A 394 -10.13 23.66 10.55
C ILE A 394 -11.08 23.91 9.36
N ALA A 395 -11.30 22.87 8.54
CA ALA A 395 -12.14 22.95 7.35
C ALA A 395 -13.56 23.44 7.65
N LEU A 396 -14.14 22.95 8.75
CA LEU A 396 -15.52 23.23 9.17
C LEU A 396 -15.66 24.41 10.11
N GLY A 397 -14.57 25.00 10.58
CA GLY A 397 -14.61 26.10 11.55
C GLY A 397 -15.19 25.69 12.91
N ILE A 398 -14.97 24.45 13.33
CA ILE A 398 -15.52 23.93 14.58
C ILE A 398 -14.87 24.64 15.78
N ASP A 399 -15.74 25.11 16.70
CA ASP A 399 -15.35 25.74 17.95
C ASP A 399 -15.37 24.72 19.08
N VAL A 400 -14.23 24.09 19.34
CA VAL A 400 -14.10 23.04 20.35
C VAL A 400 -14.23 23.59 21.79
N VAL A 401 -13.88 24.86 22.01
CA VAL A 401 -13.99 25.52 23.32
C VAL A 401 -15.46 25.74 23.66
N ARG A 402 -16.19 26.33 22.72
CA ARG A 402 -17.65 26.50 22.87
C ARG A 402 -18.37 25.17 23.03
N ALA A 403 -17.99 24.18 22.22
CA ALA A 403 -18.56 22.85 22.31
C ALA A 403 -18.35 22.18 23.68
N HIS A 404 -17.20 22.44 24.29
CA HIS A 404 -16.92 21.98 25.65
C HIS A 404 -17.80 22.66 26.68
N THR A 405 -18.07 23.97 26.56
CA THR A 405 -18.87 24.75 27.48
C THR A 405 -20.38 24.52 27.36
N ASP A 406 -20.88 24.24 26.14
CA ASP A 406 -22.31 24.06 25.86
C ASP A 406 -22.95 22.77 26.46
N GLY A 407 -22.11 21.89 26.99
CA GLY A 407 -22.55 20.70 27.73
C GLY A 407 -23.21 19.59 26.86
N VAL A 408 -23.66 18.55 27.57
CA VAL A 408 -24.16 17.28 26.99
C VAL A 408 -25.49 17.41 26.24
N ARG A 409 -26.24 18.47 26.41
CA ARG A 409 -27.66 18.57 25.96
C ARG A 409 -27.85 19.02 24.53
N ALA A 410 -26.80 19.37 23.83
CA ALA A 410 -26.86 19.87 22.48
C ALA A 410 -27.05 18.74 21.48
N GLN A 411 -28.06 18.85 20.59
CA GLN A 411 -28.22 17.96 19.46
C GLN A 411 -27.01 18.11 18.51
N ALA A 412 -26.26 17.03 18.34
CA ALA A 412 -25.11 17.00 17.47
C ALA A 412 -25.52 16.44 16.09
N PRO A 413 -25.18 17.11 15.01
CA PRO A 413 -25.46 16.61 13.67
C PRO A 413 -24.63 15.37 13.35
N VAL A 414 -25.08 14.63 12.35
CA VAL A 414 -24.28 13.57 11.72
C VAL A 414 -23.59 14.14 10.48
N LEU A 415 -22.29 14.02 10.42
CA LEU A 415 -21.53 14.39 9.22
C LEU A 415 -21.21 13.13 8.42
N VAL A 416 -21.70 13.07 7.19
CA VAL A 416 -21.38 11.98 6.25
C VAL A 416 -20.23 12.41 5.36
N ARG A 417 -19.17 11.60 5.35
CA ARG A 417 -17.97 11.85 4.58
C ARG A 417 -17.91 10.97 3.34
N ASN A 418 -17.53 11.58 2.21
CA ASN A 418 -17.19 10.91 0.96
C ASN A 418 -15.68 11.05 0.71
N ARG A 419 -14.99 9.94 0.59
CA ARG A 419 -13.53 9.85 0.42
C ARG A 419 -13.11 9.58 -1.03
N ALA A 420 -14.04 9.70 -1.98
CA ALA A 420 -13.80 9.53 -3.41
C ALA A 420 -13.91 10.87 -4.14
N ALA A 421 -13.30 10.95 -5.32
CA ALA A 421 -13.23 12.14 -6.15
C ALA A 421 -14.53 12.44 -6.92
N ARG A 422 -15.60 11.69 -6.67
CA ARG A 422 -16.92 11.84 -7.34
C ARG A 422 -18.02 11.95 -6.28
N PRO A 423 -19.13 12.67 -6.56
CA PRO A 423 -20.29 12.67 -5.67
C PRO A 423 -20.85 11.26 -5.51
N ARG A 424 -21.30 10.90 -4.32
CA ARG A 424 -21.77 9.55 -4.02
C ARG A 424 -23.08 9.58 -3.24
N SER A 425 -23.95 8.65 -3.59
CA SER A 425 -25.21 8.33 -2.94
C SER A 425 -25.27 6.85 -2.57
N GLY A 426 -26.36 6.39 -2.02
CA GLY A 426 -26.60 5.00 -1.67
C GLY A 426 -26.37 4.71 -0.19
N ILE A 427 -25.89 3.51 0.13
CA ILE A 427 -25.70 3.07 1.51
C ILE A 427 -24.59 3.87 2.21
N VAL A 428 -24.92 4.42 3.37
CA VAL A 428 -23.98 5.02 4.33
C VAL A 428 -23.92 4.18 5.60
N GLU A 429 -22.71 3.93 6.09
CA GLU A 429 -22.50 3.34 7.42
C GLU A 429 -22.47 4.42 8.47
N LEU A 430 -23.31 4.30 9.50
CA LEU A 430 -23.53 5.31 10.53
C LEU A 430 -22.99 4.84 11.88
N ARG A 431 -22.29 5.76 12.55
CA ARG A 431 -21.90 5.68 13.96
C ARG A 431 -22.54 6.83 14.70
N LEU A 432 -23.69 6.58 15.31
CA LEU A 432 -24.50 7.57 15.99
C LEU A 432 -24.25 7.54 17.49
N LEU A 433 -23.96 8.69 18.07
CA LEU A 433 -23.69 8.83 19.49
C LEU A 433 -24.93 9.40 20.22
N GLU A 434 -25.32 8.74 21.29
CA GLU A 434 -26.28 9.23 22.25
C GLU A 434 -25.55 9.40 23.59
N THR A 435 -25.39 10.64 24.06
CA THR A 435 -24.71 10.90 25.34
C THR A 435 -25.60 10.52 26.50
N ILE A 436 -25.08 9.71 27.41
CA ILE A 436 -25.76 9.26 28.62
C ILE A 436 -25.40 10.17 29.81
N GLY A 437 -24.14 10.56 29.90
CA GLY A 437 -23.66 11.39 31.00
C GLY A 437 -22.18 11.70 30.88
N ASP A 438 -21.69 12.58 31.73
CA ASP A 438 -20.27 12.90 31.86
C ASP A 438 -19.61 11.95 32.88
N VAL A 439 -18.37 11.58 32.60
CA VAL A 439 -17.53 10.82 33.53
C VAL A 439 -16.42 11.72 34.03
N ARG A 440 -16.51 12.15 35.29
CA ARG A 440 -15.48 12.95 35.95
C ARG A 440 -14.38 12.05 36.50
N VAL A 441 -13.14 12.48 36.33
CA VAL A 441 -11.97 11.81 36.91
C VAL A 441 -11.48 12.58 38.11
N GLY A 442 -11.27 11.91 39.24
CA GLY A 442 -10.70 12.52 40.45
C GLY A 442 -11.23 11.88 41.73
N PRO A 443 -10.70 12.32 42.89
CA PRO A 443 -11.21 11.85 44.19
C PRO A 443 -12.70 12.16 44.36
N GLY A 444 -13.48 11.19 44.82
CA GLY A 444 -14.94 11.32 44.99
C GLY A 444 -15.76 11.16 43.73
N SER A 445 -15.14 10.80 42.59
CA SER A 445 -15.89 10.47 41.38
C SER A 445 -16.67 9.17 41.56
N ALA A 446 -17.89 9.11 40.98
CA ALA A 446 -18.66 7.89 40.99
C ALA A 446 -17.92 6.78 40.19
N PRO A 447 -18.09 5.50 40.57
CA PRO A 447 -17.57 4.40 39.80
C PRO A 447 -18.04 4.46 38.33
N SER A 448 -17.16 4.18 37.36
CA SER A 448 -17.53 4.13 35.97
C SER A 448 -18.57 3.01 35.73
N THR A 449 -19.54 3.30 34.88
CA THR A 449 -20.50 2.28 34.45
C THR A 449 -19.74 1.21 33.62
N PRO A 450 -19.89 -0.07 33.93
CA PRO A 450 -19.24 -1.13 33.17
C PRO A 450 -19.62 -1.06 31.68
N LEU A 451 -18.64 -1.22 30.79
CA LEU A 451 -18.88 -1.33 29.36
C LEU A 451 -19.55 -2.67 29.07
N HIS A 452 -20.69 -2.64 28.42
CA HIS A 452 -21.35 -3.85 27.93
C HIS A 452 -22.02 -3.62 26.57
N ILE A 453 -22.12 -4.69 25.80
CA ILE A 453 -22.82 -4.70 24.54
C ILE A 453 -24.25 -5.09 24.80
N ALA A 454 -25.17 -4.24 24.40
CA ALA A 454 -26.61 -4.50 24.50
C ALA A 454 -27.30 -4.33 23.14
N THR A 455 -28.36 -5.10 22.90
CA THR A 455 -29.28 -4.87 21.78
C THR A 455 -30.40 -3.97 22.29
N VAL A 456 -30.67 -2.87 21.61
CA VAL A 456 -31.74 -1.92 21.99
C VAL A 456 -32.67 -1.73 20.79
N ASP A 457 -33.97 -1.65 21.06
CA ASP A 457 -35.00 -1.59 20.01
C ASP A 457 -35.23 -0.20 19.40
N ARG A 458 -34.51 0.81 19.84
CA ARG A 458 -34.69 2.19 19.37
C ARG A 458 -33.39 2.76 18.81
N ALA A 459 -33.41 3.20 17.56
CA ALA A 459 -32.34 3.93 16.93
C ALA A 459 -32.67 5.42 16.81
N PRO A 460 -31.66 6.32 16.82
CA PRO A 460 -31.88 7.71 16.47
C PRO A 460 -32.48 7.82 15.06
N VAL A 461 -33.44 8.72 14.88
CA VAL A 461 -34.08 8.97 13.58
C VAL A 461 -33.37 10.12 12.91
N ILE A 462 -32.90 9.90 11.67
CA ILE A 462 -32.37 10.94 10.81
C ILE A 462 -33.50 11.44 9.91
N THR A 463 -33.77 12.73 9.93
CA THR A 463 -34.87 13.32 9.21
C THR A 463 -34.77 13.04 7.70
N GLY A 464 -35.82 12.46 7.12
CA GLY A 464 -35.90 12.21 5.68
C GLY A 464 -35.09 11.03 5.15
N LEU A 465 -34.48 10.21 6.01
CA LEU A 465 -33.72 9.04 5.56
C LEU A 465 -34.26 7.73 6.13
N LEU A 466 -34.21 6.70 5.29
CA LEU A 466 -34.44 5.34 5.74
C LEU A 466 -33.22 4.83 6.52
N VAL A 467 -33.40 4.49 7.80
CA VAL A 467 -32.34 4.01 8.68
C VAL A 467 -32.63 2.60 9.15
N GLN A 468 -31.69 1.70 8.93
CA GLN A 468 -31.73 0.34 9.47
C GLN A 468 -30.65 0.20 10.56
N ARG A 469 -31.06 -0.05 11.77
CA ARG A 469 -30.17 -0.29 12.88
C ARG A 469 -29.52 -1.67 12.81
N ARG A 470 -28.26 -1.78 13.28
CA ARG A 470 -27.52 -3.02 13.35
C ARG A 470 -27.20 -3.46 14.77
N ASN A 471 -26.55 -2.61 15.58
CA ASN A 471 -26.20 -2.91 16.97
C ASN A 471 -25.96 -1.63 17.77
N MET A 472 -25.75 -1.78 19.08
CA MET A 472 -25.43 -0.68 19.98
C MET A 472 -24.41 -1.14 21.01
N GLN A 473 -23.51 -0.22 21.39
CA GLN A 473 -22.52 -0.42 22.46
C GLN A 473 -22.53 0.78 23.38
N VAL A 474 -22.27 0.56 24.68
CA VAL A 474 -21.95 1.63 25.61
C VAL A 474 -20.44 1.81 25.66
N GLN A 475 -19.97 3.02 25.48
CA GLN A 475 -18.53 3.35 25.41
C GLN A 475 -18.24 4.64 26.18
N HIS A 476 -17.02 4.78 26.67
CA HIS A 476 -16.44 6.06 27.06
C HIS A 476 -15.77 6.70 25.86
N ILE A 477 -16.06 7.96 25.59
CA ILE A 477 -15.37 8.75 24.57
C ILE A 477 -14.71 9.93 25.26
N ARG A 478 -13.40 10.05 25.13
CA ARG A 478 -12.63 11.17 25.60
C ARG A 478 -12.88 12.38 24.71
N ARG A 479 -13.09 13.53 25.32
CA ARG A 479 -13.07 14.82 24.66
C ARG A 479 -11.85 15.59 25.10
N GLU A 480 -11.14 16.19 24.17
CA GLU A 480 -9.94 16.96 24.43
C GLU A 480 -10.14 18.40 24.01
N SER A 481 -9.69 19.32 24.85
CA SER A 481 -9.62 20.75 24.57
C SER A 481 -8.28 21.26 25.08
N PRO A 482 -7.56 22.11 24.33
CA PRO A 482 -6.31 22.71 24.79
C PRO A 482 -6.46 23.56 26.06
N GLN A 483 -7.66 24.07 26.33
CA GLN A 483 -7.96 24.99 27.43
C GLN A 483 -8.63 24.29 28.64
N HIS A 484 -9.01 23.02 28.50
CA HIS A 484 -9.73 22.30 29.55
C HIS A 484 -9.14 20.93 29.79
N TYR A 485 -9.24 20.43 31.00
CA TYR A 485 -8.90 19.05 31.32
C TYR A 485 -9.76 18.07 30.49
N PRO A 486 -9.17 17.02 29.91
CA PRO A 486 -9.95 16.08 29.11
C PRO A 486 -11.09 15.43 29.91
N ASP A 487 -12.29 15.57 29.43
CA ASP A 487 -13.46 14.91 29.96
C ASP A 487 -13.76 13.61 29.23
N ASN A 488 -14.40 12.67 29.91
CA ASN A 488 -14.94 11.48 29.29
C ASN A 488 -16.47 11.55 29.29
N ASP A 489 -17.03 11.34 28.09
CA ASP A 489 -18.47 11.13 27.94
C ASP A 489 -18.80 9.65 28.00
N LEU A 490 -19.81 9.28 28.72
CA LEU A 490 -20.45 7.98 28.61
C LEU A 490 -21.52 8.07 27.52
N VAL A 491 -21.32 7.26 26.45
CA VAL A 491 -22.20 7.30 25.28
C VAL A 491 -22.73 5.93 24.91
N ARG A 492 -23.95 5.90 24.32
CA ARG A 492 -24.40 4.76 23.51
C ARG A 492 -23.99 5.02 22.07
N VAL A 493 -23.24 4.09 21.51
CA VAL A 493 -22.83 4.11 20.09
C VAL A 493 -23.75 3.18 19.31
N HIS A 494 -24.60 3.74 18.48
CA HIS A 494 -25.47 2.99 17.58
C HIS A 494 -24.79 2.82 16.23
N HIS A 495 -24.63 1.57 15.78
CA HIS A 495 -24.22 1.25 14.44
C HIS A 495 -25.45 1.01 13.57
N ALA A 496 -25.59 1.76 12.51
CA ALA A 496 -26.72 1.70 11.60
C ALA A 496 -26.24 1.81 10.14
N VAL A 497 -27.14 1.58 9.23
CA VAL A 497 -27.00 1.96 7.81
C VAL A 497 -28.18 2.82 7.41
N ALA A 498 -27.95 3.79 6.53
CA ALA A 498 -28.99 4.59 5.95
C ALA A 498 -28.85 4.67 4.44
N TRP A 499 -29.88 5.11 3.76
CA TRP A 499 -29.87 5.40 2.33
C TRP A 499 -29.81 6.90 2.08
N ILE A 500 -28.81 7.33 1.31
CA ILE A 500 -28.71 8.72 0.82
C ILE A 500 -29.15 8.71 -0.64
N PRO A 501 -30.27 9.40 -0.99
CA PRO A 501 -30.73 9.50 -2.35
C PRO A 501 -29.76 10.34 -3.23
N SER A 502 -29.83 10.17 -4.54
CA SER A 502 -28.95 10.88 -5.49
C SER A 502 -29.13 12.40 -5.44
N THR A 503 -30.33 12.88 -5.15
CA THR A 503 -30.63 14.31 -4.94
C THR A 503 -29.90 14.92 -3.73
N HIS A 504 -29.42 14.06 -2.83
CA HIS A 504 -28.67 14.43 -1.63
C HIS A 504 -27.27 13.82 -1.62
N ALA A 505 -26.71 13.50 -2.80
CA ALA A 505 -25.37 12.93 -2.93
C ALA A 505 -24.33 13.70 -2.08
N VAL A 506 -23.42 12.96 -1.46
CA VAL A 506 -22.30 13.54 -0.70
C VAL A 506 -21.25 14.01 -1.67
N PRO A 507 -20.82 15.29 -1.63
CA PRO A 507 -19.86 15.84 -2.59
C PRO A 507 -18.54 15.06 -2.64
N ALA A 508 -17.82 15.20 -3.76
CA ALA A 508 -16.47 14.64 -3.92
C ALA A 508 -15.52 15.16 -2.83
N PHE A 509 -14.75 14.28 -2.22
CA PHE A 509 -13.84 14.60 -1.09
C PHE A 509 -14.45 15.60 -0.12
N GLY A 510 -15.73 15.41 0.21
CA GLY A 510 -16.53 16.37 0.92
C GLY A 510 -17.44 15.72 1.96
N MET A 511 -18.30 16.55 2.50
CA MET A 511 -19.21 16.15 3.58
C MET A 511 -20.61 16.70 3.37
N ARG A 512 -21.58 15.98 3.94
CA ARG A 512 -22.96 16.42 4.08
C ARG A 512 -23.40 16.30 5.53
N LYS A 513 -24.01 17.36 6.05
CA LYS A 513 -24.63 17.40 7.37
C LYS A 513 -26.01 16.77 7.29
N LEU A 514 -26.31 15.90 8.24
CA LEU A 514 -27.64 15.32 8.46
C LEU A 514 -28.12 15.69 9.84
N ASP A 515 -29.35 16.17 9.94
CA ASP A 515 -29.97 16.53 11.20
C ASP A 515 -30.62 15.29 11.85
N VAL A 516 -30.34 15.08 13.13
CA VAL A 516 -30.86 13.98 13.94
C VAL A 516 -31.98 14.50 14.84
N LYS A 517 -33.17 13.91 14.78
CA LYS A 517 -34.25 14.16 15.74
C LYS A 517 -34.24 13.11 16.84
N GLN A 518 -34.41 13.54 18.07
CA GLN A 518 -34.40 12.67 19.26
C GLN A 518 -35.70 11.88 19.49
N THR A 519 -36.75 12.10 18.76
CA THR A 519 -38.07 11.47 19.03
C THR A 519 -38.44 10.41 18.03
N VAL A 520 -38.72 9.28 18.60
CA VAL A 520 -39.26 8.07 18.02
C VAL A 520 -40.76 8.21 17.90
N HIS A 521 -41.36 8.07 16.80
CA HIS A 521 -42.63 7.38 16.50
C HIS A 521 -43.28 7.74 15.16
N GLU A 522 -42.67 8.53 14.32
CA GLU A 522 -43.18 8.64 12.95
C GLU A 522 -42.13 8.08 11.98
N ALA A 523 -42.21 6.78 11.81
CA ALA A 523 -41.53 6.10 10.77
C ALA A 523 -42.13 6.51 9.43
N LEU A 524 -41.27 7.09 8.54
CA LEU A 524 -41.24 6.84 7.11
C LEU A 524 -42.61 6.68 6.42
N LYS A 525 -43.38 7.75 6.29
CA LYS A 525 -44.54 7.77 5.41
C LYS A 525 -44.30 8.34 3.99
N ASP A 526 -43.14 8.91 3.72
CA ASP A 526 -42.83 9.51 2.41
C ASP A 526 -41.62 8.84 1.75
N ALA A 527 -41.69 7.52 1.57
CA ALA A 527 -40.68 6.76 0.87
C ALA A 527 -41.02 6.57 -0.62
N ASN A 528 -41.42 7.63 -1.33
CA ASN A 528 -41.62 7.55 -2.78
C ASN A 528 -40.31 7.52 -3.59
N ASP A 529 -39.16 7.73 -2.96
CA ASP A 529 -37.80 7.51 -3.50
C ASP A 529 -37.13 6.30 -2.83
N THR A 530 -37.90 5.31 -2.47
CA THR A 530 -37.34 4.10 -1.83
C THR A 530 -36.60 3.29 -2.86
N PRO A 531 -35.29 3.08 -2.64
CA PRO A 531 -34.51 2.26 -3.53
C PRO A 531 -34.98 0.82 -3.46
N LEU A 532 -34.56 0.10 -4.45
CA LEU A 532 -34.49 -1.36 -4.48
C LEU A 532 -34.21 -1.95 -3.09
N HIS A 533 -35.06 -2.88 -2.67
CA HIS A 533 -34.97 -3.47 -1.34
C HIS A 533 -34.14 -4.76 -1.38
N VAL A 534 -33.37 -5.00 -0.31
CA VAL A 534 -32.85 -6.32 -0.04
C VAL A 534 -33.78 -7.06 0.92
N THR A 535 -34.11 -8.29 0.61
CA THR A 535 -34.95 -9.17 1.42
C THR A 535 -34.20 -10.41 1.87
N ALA A 536 -34.58 -10.95 3.03
CA ALA A 536 -34.04 -12.21 3.53
C ALA A 536 -35.15 -13.12 4.06
N ILE A 537 -35.15 -14.35 3.56
CA ILE A 537 -36.08 -15.40 3.93
C ILE A 537 -35.29 -16.56 4.55
N GLN A 538 -35.78 -17.11 5.63
CA GLN A 538 -35.23 -18.33 6.23
C GLN A 538 -36.28 -19.44 6.22
N ALA A 539 -35.94 -20.58 5.64
CA ALA A 539 -36.76 -21.79 5.59
C ALA A 539 -35.91 -22.98 6.08
N GLY A 540 -36.15 -23.37 7.34
CA GLY A 540 -35.32 -24.40 7.97
C GLY A 540 -33.86 -23.94 8.17
N ASP A 541 -32.91 -24.69 7.65
CA ASP A 541 -31.46 -24.35 7.65
C ASP A 541 -31.05 -23.48 6.46
N GLU A 542 -31.92 -23.32 5.47
CA GLU A 542 -31.64 -22.49 4.30
C GLU A 542 -32.04 -21.04 4.53
N ILE A 543 -31.10 -20.14 4.22
CA ILE A 543 -31.30 -18.68 4.27
C ILE A 543 -31.03 -18.14 2.87
N THR A 544 -32.03 -17.47 2.29
CA THR A 544 -31.93 -16.80 1.00
C THR A 544 -31.97 -15.28 1.19
N ILE A 545 -30.97 -14.57 0.68
CA ILE A 545 -30.91 -13.11 0.62
C ILE A 545 -30.97 -12.69 -0.84
N THR A 546 -31.85 -11.77 -1.20
CA THR A 546 -32.04 -11.32 -2.58
C THR A 546 -32.19 -9.81 -2.66
N ASN A 547 -31.54 -9.20 -3.62
CA ASN A 547 -31.83 -7.87 -4.14
C ASN A 547 -32.12 -7.96 -5.64
N ASP A 548 -32.26 -6.82 -6.34
CA ASP A 548 -32.67 -6.81 -7.76
C ASP A 548 -31.63 -7.41 -8.71
N THR A 549 -30.38 -7.58 -8.28
CA THR A 549 -29.26 -8.05 -9.13
C THR A 549 -28.74 -9.43 -8.74
N LEU A 550 -28.79 -9.79 -7.46
CA LEU A 550 -28.15 -10.98 -6.91
C LEU A 550 -29.09 -11.74 -5.98
N SER A 551 -28.96 -13.05 -5.99
CA SER A 551 -29.54 -13.95 -5.00
C SER A 551 -28.44 -14.79 -4.36
N LEU A 552 -28.39 -14.81 -3.03
CA LEU A 552 -27.45 -15.57 -2.23
C LEU A 552 -28.20 -16.56 -1.35
N ARG A 553 -28.02 -17.85 -1.59
CA ARG A 553 -28.63 -18.93 -0.81
C ARG A 553 -27.55 -19.67 -0.02
N VAL A 554 -27.78 -19.79 1.27
CA VAL A 554 -26.82 -20.36 2.23
C VAL A 554 -27.50 -21.44 3.06
N SER A 555 -26.88 -22.63 3.10
CA SER A 555 -27.33 -23.73 3.96
C SER A 555 -26.11 -24.55 4.45
N SER A 556 -26.37 -25.60 5.22
CA SER A 556 -25.34 -26.58 5.61
C SER A 556 -24.71 -27.29 4.40
N ALA A 557 -25.40 -27.38 3.25
CA ALA A 557 -24.91 -27.99 2.02
C ALA A 557 -23.93 -27.10 1.23
N GLY A 558 -23.93 -25.78 1.46
CA GLY A 558 -23.04 -24.86 0.77
C GLY A 558 -23.64 -23.48 0.55
N ILE A 559 -22.96 -22.70 -0.31
CA ILE A 559 -23.33 -21.34 -0.67
C ILE A 559 -23.54 -21.26 -2.18
N VAL A 560 -24.73 -20.84 -2.57
CA VAL A 560 -25.12 -20.64 -3.98
C VAL A 560 -25.26 -19.14 -4.24
N LEU A 561 -24.55 -18.63 -5.22
CA LEU A 561 -24.72 -17.28 -5.73
C LEU A 561 -25.38 -17.32 -7.10
N SER A 562 -26.35 -16.47 -7.35
CA SER A 562 -27.04 -16.37 -8.64
C SER A 562 -27.19 -14.91 -9.07
N THR A 563 -27.05 -14.70 -10.36
CA THR A 563 -27.55 -13.52 -11.08
C THR A 563 -28.79 -13.90 -11.89
N ALA A 564 -29.36 -12.98 -12.64
CA ALA A 564 -30.48 -13.27 -13.54
C ALA A 564 -30.11 -14.32 -14.63
N THR A 565 -28.82 -14.44 -14.98
CA THR A 565 -28.37 -15.27 -16.12
C THR A 565 -27.47 -16.44 -15.72
N ARG A 566 -26.96 -16.48 -14.49
CA ARG A 566 -25.99 -17.50 -14.07
C ARG A 566 -26.15 -17.88 -12.60
N THR A 567 -25.89 -19.15 -12.32
CA THR A 567 -25.85 -19.70 -10.95
C THR A 567 -24.54 -20.42 -10.69
N TRP A 568 -23.92 -20.13 -9.54
CA TRP A 568 -22.72 -20.81 -9.03
C TRP A 568 -23.13 -21.67 -7.82
N PRO A 569 -23.23 -23.01 -7.98
CA PRO A 569 -23.84 -23.89 -6.97
C PRO A 569 -22.96 -24.11 -5.72
N GLN A 570 -21.66 -23.88 -5.84
CA GLN A 570 -20.71 -23.87 -4.70
C GLN A 570 -19.82 -22.66 -4.84
N SER A 571 -20.42 -21.48 -4.68
CA SER A 571 -19.71 -20.25 -4.99
C SER A 571 -18.51 -19.98 -4.08
N LEU A 572 -18.55 -20.40 -2.82
CA LEU A 572 -17.51 -20.09 -1.83
C LEU A 572 -17.16 -21.31 -0.99
N THR A 573 -15.85 -21.57 -0.86
CA THR A 573 -15.31 -22.59 0.04
C THR A 573 -14.14 -22.04 0.86
N ILE A 574 -13.86 -22.69 1.98
CA ILE A 574 -12.68 -22.41 2.81
C ILE A 574 -11.96 -23.73 3.05
N ALA A 575 -10.65 -23.74 2.84
CA ALA A 575 -9.82 -24.90 3.03
C ALA A 575 -8.59 -24.62 3.89
N SER A 576 -8.05 -25.68 4.50
CA SER A 576 -6.76 -25.68 5.16
C SER A 576 -5.86 -26.70 4.46
N ILE A 577 -4.60 -26.31 4.22
CA ILE A 577 -3.59 -27.18 3.62
C ILE A 577 -2.27 -27.05 4.38
N ALA A 578 -1.55 -28.15 4.56
CA ALA A 578 -0.26 -28.15 5.24
C ALA A 578 0.79 -27.37 4.42
N ASP A 579 1.59 -26.56 5.12
CA ASP A 579 2.70 -25.79 4.54
C ASP A 579 3.95 -25.92 5.40
N PHE A 580 4.96 -26.61 4.87
CA PHE A 580 6.25 -26.85 5.52
C PHE A 580 7.34 -25.91 4.99
N GLY A 581 6.95 -24.82 4.36
CA GLY A 581 7.85 -23.78 3.85
C GLY A 581 8.47 -22.91 4.94
N ASP A 582 9.08 -21.84 4.47
CA ASP A 582 9.62 -20.77 5.30
C ASP A 582 8.97 -19.41 4.92
N THR A 583 9.50 -18.30 5.43
CA THR A 583 8.90 -16.99 5.16
C THR A 583 8.93 -16.60 3.70
N TYR A 584 9.92 -17.06 2.94
CA TYR A 584 10.17 -16.69 1.56
C TYR A 584 9.44 -17.57 0.55
N THR A 585 9.32 -18.88 0.86
CA THR A 585 8.83 -19.88 -0.10
C THR A 585 7.83 -20.80 0.57
N ALA A 586 6.66 -20.95 -0.03
CA ALA A 586 5.66 -21.91 0.40
C ALA A 586 6.05 -23.32 -0.05
N SER A 587 5.85 -24.30 0.83
CA SER A 587 6.09 -25.71 0.56
C SER A 587 4.85 -26.52 0.95
N VAL A 588 3.84 -26.40 0.10
CA VAL A 588 2.52 -27.01 0.32
C VAL A 588 2.58 -28.52 0.10
N ARG A 589 1.99 -29.29 1.00
CA ARG A 589 1.99 -30.77 0.99
C ARG A 589 0.64 -31.36 1.35
N GLY A 590 0.33 -32.48 0.72
CA GLY A 590 -0.91 -33.21 0.95
C GLY A 590 -2.12 -32.58 0.30
N ASP A 591 -3.28 -33.09 0.64
CA ASP A 591 -4.55 -32.63 0.09
C ASP A 591 -5.14 -31.48 0.92
N GLU A 592 -5.90 -30.62 0.26
CA GLU A 592 -6.67 -29.58 0.93
C GLU A 592 -7.80 -30.19 1.77
N VAL A 593 -7.85 -29.83 3.04
CA VAL A 593 -8.97 -30.17 3.91
C VAL A 593 -10.02 -29.06 3.85
N GLN A 594 -11.11 -29.34 3.18
CA GLN A 594 -12.24 -28.42 3.11
C GLN A 594 -12.92 -28.28 4.46
N LEU A 595 -13.15 -27.04 4.91
CA LEU A 595 -13.97 -26.75 6.06
C LEU A 595 -15.44 -26.98 5.72
N VAL A 596 -16.19 -27.50 6.68
CA VAL A 596 -17.64 -27.71 6.54
C VAL A 596 -18.43 -26.62 7.25
N ILE A 597 -19.61 -26.32 6.73
CA ILE A 597 -20.55 -25.39 7.39
C ILE A 597 -21.21 -26.12 8.54
N VAL A 598 -20.97 -25.65 9.77
CA VAL A 598 -21.51 -26.23 11.00
C VAL A 598 -22.64 -25.38 11.61
N GLY A 599 -22.97 -24.26 10.99
CA GLY A 599 -24.10 -23.43 11.40
C GLY A 599 -24.26 -22.18 10.54
N THR A 600 -25.52 -21.76 10.41
CA THR A 600 -25.91 -20.52 9.74
C THR A 600 -26.79 -19.70 10.64
N LYS A 601 -26.72 -18.36 10.52
CA LYS A 601 -27.53 -17.43 11.30
C LYS A 601 -27.88 -16.20 10.48
N LEU A 602 -29.14 -15.94 10.30
CA LEU A 602 -29.62 -14.68 9.74
C LEU A 602 -29.43 -13.55 10.78
N GLU A 603 -28.64 -12.52 10.41
CA GLU A 603 -28.36 -11.39 11.31
C GLU A 603 -29.20 -10.15 11.02
N ASN A 604 -29.41 -9.85 9.74
CA ASN A 604 -30.20 -8.71 9.29
C ASN A 604 -31.09 -9.13 8.12
N ARG A 605 -32.37 -8.68 8.14
CA ARG A 605 -33.40 -9.06 7.16
C ARG A 605 -33.61 -8.03 6.05
N GLY A 606 -32.92 -6.90 6.08
CA GLY A 606 -33.21 -5.77 5.19
C GLY A 606 -33.95 -4.64 5.92
N PRO A 607 -34.47 -3.62 5.23
CA PRO A 607 -34.56 -3.49 3.77
C PRO A 607 -33.28 -2.96 3.09
N LEU A 608 -32.33 -2.35 3.81
CA LEU A 608 -31.13 -1.75 3.23
C LEU A 608 -29.95 -2.71 3.15
N ARG A 609 -29.81 -3.56 4.15
CA ARG A 609 -28.74 -4.53 4.26
C ARG A 609 -29.24 -5.82 4.88
N ALA A 610 -29.02 -6.95 4.21
CA ALA A 610 -29.28 -8.26 4.78
C ALA A 610 -27.96 -9.03 4.91
N ASN A 611 -27.78 -9.74 6.04
CA ASN A 611 -26.56 -10.49 6.33
C ASN A 611 -26.88 -11.88 6.87
N VAL A 612 -26.11 -12.86 6.42
CA VAL A 612 -26.06 -14.21 6.98
C VAL A 612 -24.66 -14.49 7.53
N ARG A 613 -24.59 -14.94 8.77
CA ARG A 613 -23.36 -15.48 9.35
C ARG A 613 -23.26 -16.96 9.05
N VAL A 614 -22.13 -17.42 8.55
CA VAL A 614 -21.80 -18.81 8.29
C VAL A 614 -20.64 -19.20 9.20
N ILE A 615 -20.76 -20.33 9.88
CA ILE A 615 -19.74 -20.87 10.78
C ILE A 615 -19.13 -22.09 10.12
N TRP A 616 -17.80 -22.03 9.92
CA TRP A 616 -16.99 -23.06 9.30
C TRP A 616 -16.08 -23.72 10.31
N ALA A 617 -15.91 -25.03 10.20
CA ALA A 617 -15.01 -25.80 11.04
C ALA A 617 -14.37 -26.96 10.24
N LEU A 618 -13.26 -27.47 10.75
CA LEU A 618 -12.66 -28.70 10.20
C LEU A 618 -13.62 -29.88 10.38
N PRO A 619 -13.73 -30.79 9.40
CA PRO A 619 -14.58 -31.99 9.51
C PRO A 619 -14.10 -32.88 10.65
N HIS A 620 -15.02 -33.57 11.30
CA HIS A 620 -14.79 -34.58 12.35
C HIS A 620 -14.05 -34.11 13.64
N ALA A 621 -13.81 -32.82 13.82
CA ALA A 621 -13.11 -32.31 15.00
C ALA A 621 -14.06 -32.04 16.18
N LYS A 622 -14.03 -32.84 17.24
CA LYS A 622 -14.79 -32.59 18.49
C LYS A 622 -14.47 -31.25 19.11
N ARG A 623 -13.22 -30.75 18.98
CA ARG A 623 -12.79 -29.37 19.28
C ARG A 623 -11.98 -28.86 18.10
N SER A 624 -12.58 -28.09 17.20
CA SER A 624 -11.89 -27.57 16.04
C SER A 624 -10.79 -26.57 16.47
N ARG A 625 -9.55 -26.85 16.04
CA ARG A 625 -8.40 -25.94 16.21
C ARG A 625 -8.41 -24.80 15.21
N LEU A 626 -9.31 -24.83 14.24
CA LEU A 626 -9.53 -23.77 13.26
C LEU A 626 -11.04 -23.56 13.14
N ARG A 627 -11.49 -22.37 13.47
CA ARG A 627 -12.87 -21.91 13.22
C ARG A 627 -12.84 -20.63 12.41
N VAL A 628 -13.70 -20.55 11.42
CA VAL A 628 -13.88 -19.36 10.60
C VAL A 628 -15.35 -18.96 10.60
N HIS A 629 -15.62 -17.69 10.76
CA HIS A 629 -16.92 -17.08 10.61
C HIS A 629 -16.89 -16.17 9.41
N THR A 630 -17.76 -16.38 8.45
CA THR A 630 -17.98 -15.43 7.36
C THR A 630 -19.33 -14.77 7.54
N VAL A 631 -19.39 -13.45 7.36
CA VAL A 631 -20.66 -12.71 7.28
C VAL A 631 -20.82 -12.29 5.82
N LEU A 632 -21.72 -12.98 5.13
CA LEU A 632 -22.07 -12.68 3.76
C LEU A 632 -23.25 -11.71 3.75
N GLY A 633 -23.18 -10.69 2.93
CA GLY A 633 -24.21 -9.66 2.90
C GLY A 633 -24.47 -9.07 1.55
N LEU A 634 -25.73 -8.74 1.30
CA LEU A 634 -26.18 -7.92 0.19
C LEU A 634 -26.68 -6.58 0.71
N ASP A 635 -26.33 -5.53 0.02
CA ASP A 635 -26.91 -4.21 0.21
C ASP A 635 -27.96 -3.95 -0.88
N ALA A 636 -28.94 -3.10 -0.57
CA ALA A 636 -29.88 -2.60 -1.57
C ALA A 636 -29.09 -1.97 -2.73
N ALA A 637 -29.50 -2.27 -3.95
CA ALA A 637 -28.86 -1.81 -5.20
C ALA A 637 -27.38 -2.22 -5.43
N ALA A 638 -26.80 -3.10 -4.61
CA ALA A 638 -25.42 -3.55 -4.82
C ALA A 638 -25.35 -4.70 -5.81
N ALA A 639 -24.43 -4.62 -6.78
CA ALA A 639 -24.14 -5.70 -7.73
C ALA A 639 -23.06 -6.68 -7.21
N TYR A 640 -22.73 -6.64 -5.93
CA TYR A 640 -21.69 -7.46 -5.31
C TYR A 640 -22.10 -8.03 -3.96
N VAL A 641 -21.53 -9.17 -3.60
CA VAL A 641 -21.67 -9.78 -2.27
C VAL A 641 -20.52 -9.32 -1.39
N ARG A 642 -20.81 -8.75 -0.22
CA ARG A 642 -19.80 -8.49 0.81
C ARG A 642 -19.51 -9.76 1.60
N CYS A 643 -18.25 -9.98 1.94
CA CYS A 643 -17.79 -11.08 2.76
C CYS A 643 -16.81 -10.58 3.84
N ASP A 644 -17.26 -10.49 5.07
CA ASP A 644 -16.42 -10.24 6.23
C ASP A 644 -16.01 -11.57 6.86
N VAL A 645 -14.71 -11.78 7.07
CA VAL A 645 -14.14 -13.02 7.62
C VAL A 645 -13.52 -12.74 8.98
N VAL A 646 -13.83 -13.59 9.96
CA VAL A 646 -13.17 -13.61 11.28
C VAL A 646 -12.85 -15.07 11.59
N GLY A 647 -11.58 -15.41 11.65
CA GLY A 647 -11.13 -16.74 12.01
C GLY A 647 -10.35 -16.75 13.33
N ASN A 648 -10.26 -17.93 13.94
CA ASN A 648 -9.39 -18.19 15.07
C ASN A 648 -8.54 -19.43 14.77
N ASN A 649 -7.23 -19.23 14.64
CA ASN A 649 -6.25 -20.25 14.32
C ASN A 649 -5.53 -20.74 15.58
N GLN A 650 -5.52 -22.06 15.79
CA GLN A 650 -4.75 -22.75 16.83
C GLN A 650 -3.83 -23.84 16.22
N GLN A 651 -3.71 -23.88 14.89
CA GLN A 651 -2.85 -24.81 14.16
C GLN A 651 -1.52 -24.13 13.78
N SER A 652 -0.52 -24.96 13.45
CA SER A 652 0.78 -24.55 12.94
C SER A 652 1.03 -25.17 11.58
N ASP A 653 1.96 -24.61 10.82
CA ASP A 653 2.50 -25.16 9.57
C ASP A 653 1.40 -25.47 8.54
N HIS A 654 0.56 -24.48 8.28
CA HIS A 654 -0.54 -24.59 7.32
C HIS A 654 -0.94 -23.25 6.72
N GLN A 655 -1.70 -23.30 5.65
CA GLN A 655 -2.39 -22.16 5.08
C GLN A 655 -3.91 -22.33 5.24
N VAL A 656 -4.61 -21.21 5.41
CA VAL A 656 -6.07 -21.11 5.30
C VAL A 656 -6.39 -20.29 4.08
N ARG A 657 -7.17 -20.87 3.17
CA ARG A 657 -7.51 -20.28 1.87
C ARG A 657 -9.03 -20.12 1.74
N LEU A 658 -9.45 -19.02 1.15
CA LEU A 658 -10.83 -18.78 0.74
C LEU A 658 -10.86 -18.83 -0.78
N THR A 659 -11.74 -19.66 -1.35
CA THR A 659 -11.87 -19.85 -2.78
C THR A 659 -13.26 -19.44 -3.25
N TRP A 660 -13.31 -18.54 -4.22
CA TRP A 660 -14.50 -18.24 -5.00
C TRP A 660 -14.45 -19.00 -6.32
N HIS A 661 -15.36 -19.97 -6.50
CA HIS A 661 -15.49 -20.76 -7.70
C HIS A 661 -16.29 -19.96 -8.74
N THR A 662 -15.59 -19.34 -9.66
CA THR A 662 -16.18 -18.46 -10.67
C THR A 662 -16.59 -19.22 -11.94
N ASP A 663 -16.01 -20.41 -12.17
CA ASP A 663 -16.12 -21.20 -13.40
C ASP A 663 -15.75 -20.40 -14.66
N VAL A 664 -15.02 -19.30 -14.53
CA VAL A 664 -14.49 -18.50 -15.62
C VAL A 664 -13.07 -18.97 -15.90
N ARG A 665 -12.87 -19.57 -17.06
CA ARG A 665 -11.54 -19.99 -17.52
C ARG A 665 -10.93 -18.88 -18.36
N ALA A 666 -9.88 -18.27 -17.84
CA ALA A 666 -9.18 -17.19 -18.49
C ALA A 666 -7.68 -17.50 -18.54
N ASP A 667 -7.06 -17.26 -19.69
CA ASP A 667 -5.60 -17.36 -19.85
C ASP A 667 -4.88 -16.13 -19.29
N THR A 668 -5.59 -15.01 -19.19
CA THR A 668 -5.09 -13.73 -18.68
C THR A 668 -5.91 -13.28 -17.50
N VAL A 669 -5.22 -12.84 -16.45
CA VAL A 669 -5.81 -12.28 -15.23
C VAL A 669 -5.55 -10.77 -15.25
N PHE A 670 -6.57 -9.97 -14.98
CA PHE A 670 -6.42 -8.55 -14.74
C PHE A 670 -6.35 -8.28 -13.24
N ALA A 671 -5.40 -7.48 -12.82
CA ALA A 671 -5.21 -7.19 -11.39
C ALA A 671 -4.84 -5.72 -11.17
N ASP A 672 -5.32 -5.16 -10.07
CA ASP A 672 -4.84 -3.87 -9.58
C ASP A 672 -3.38 -3.99 -9.13
N ALA A 673 -2.60 -2.98 -9.44
CA ALA A 673 -1.19 -2.86 -9.08
C ALA A 673 -0.84 -1.39 -8.76
N ALA A 674 0.41 -1.12 -8.49
CA ALA A 674 0.89 0.25 -8.32
C ALA A 674 0.59 1.06 -9.60
N PHE A 675 -0.28 2.07 -9.50
CA PHE A 675 -0.71 2.96 -10.58
C PHE A 675 -1.39 2.27 -11.77
N GLY A 676 -2.36 1.44 -11.48
CA GLY A 676 -3.31 0.96 -12.46
C GLY A 676 -3.29 -0.55 -12.67
N PRO A 677 -4.24 -1.03 -13.48
CA PRO A 677 -4.37 -2.45 -13.76
C PRO A 677 -3.21 -2.98 -14.59
N VAL A 678 -2.87 -4.23 -14.33
CA VAL A 678 -1.92 -5.01 -15.13
C VAL A 678 -2.59 -6.30 -15.61
N SER A 679 -2.20 -6.76 -16.77
CA SER A 679 -2.55 -8.09 -17.23
C SER A 679 -1.45 -9.07 -16.82
N ARG A 680 -1.84 -10.22 -16.27
CA ARG A 680 -0.89 -11.23 -15.78
C ARG A 680 -1.20 -12.56 -16.43
N VAL A 681 -0.13 -13.21 -16.89
CA VAL A 681 -0.13 -14.63 -17.24
C VAL A 681 0.56 -15.40 -16.12
N PRO A 682 0.25 -16.68 -15.90
CA PRO A 682 0.98 -17.50 -14.95
C PRO A 682 2.47 -17.54 -15.28
N VAL A 683 3.33 -17.30 -14.30
CA VAL A 683 4.77 -17.51 -14.46
C VAL A 683 5.05 -19.00 -14.39
N LEU A 684 5.70 -19.52 -15.43
CA LEU A 684 6.02 -20.95 -15.51
C LEU A 684 7.38 -21.23 -14.85
N SER A 685 7.46 -22.32 -14.12
CA SER A 685 8.75 -22.78 -13.59
C SER A 685 9.65 -23.21 -14.74
N PRO A 686 10.92 -22.81 -14.76
CA PRO A 686 11.89 -23.33 -15.71
C PRO A 686 12.12 -24.84 -15.52
N PRO A 687 12.71 -25.54 -16.50
CA PRO A 687 13.13 -26.93 -16.34
C PRO A 687 13.97 -27.13 -15.07
N LEU A 688 13.82 -28.24 -14.39
CA LEU A 688 14.42 -28.49 -13.07
C LEU A 688 15.95 -28.26 -13.01
N HIS A 689 16.68 -28.62 -14.08
CA HIS A 689 18.14 -28.43 -14.17
C HIS A 689 18.57 -26.96 -14.34
N MET A 690 17.63 -26.06 -14.67
CA MET A 690 17.85 -24.61 -14.81
C MET A 690 17.16 -23.82 -13.70
N GLN A 691 16.53 -24.51 -12.75
CA GLN A 691 15.66 -23.87 -11.76
C GLN A 691 16.48 -23.40 -10.55
N ALA A 692 16.52 -22.09 -10.33
CA ALA A 692 17.02 -21.51 -9.08
C ALA A 692 15.95 -21.58 -7.98
N GLU A 693 14.71 -21.27 -8.33
CA GLU A 693 13.53 -21.37 -7.45
C GLU A 693 12.32 -21.79 -8.31
N ARG A 694 11.38 -22.54 -7.71
CA ARG A 694 10.12 -22.88 -8.35
C ARG A 694 9.16 -21.69 -8.34
N ALA A 695 8.61 -21.33 -9.48
CA ALA A 695 7.61 -20.27 -9.55
C ALA A 695 6.36 -20.62 -8.72
N PRO A 696 5.89 -19.75 -7.80
CA PRO A 696 4.68 -20.01 -7.06
C PRO A 696 3.45 -19.88 -7.96
N ALA A 697 2.39 -20.62 -7.63
CA ALA A 697 1.09 -20.45 -8.30
C ALA A 697 0.36 -19.17 -7.87
N THR A 698 0.88 -18.47 -6.90
CA THR A 698 0.32 -17.24 -6.35
C THR A 698 0.94 -16.00 -6.99
N MET A 699 0.21 -14.88 -6.94
CA MET A 699 0.62 -13.58 -7.45
C MET A 699 0.25 -12.46 -6.45
N PRO A 700 0.85 -11.27 -6.55
CA PRO A 700 0.50 -10.16 -5.66
C PRO A 700 -0.95 -9.70 -5.90
N LEU A 701 -1.62 -9.31 -4.81
CA LEU A 701 -2.98 -8.78 -4.81
C LEU A 701 -2.97 -7.40 -4.14
N HIS A 702 -3.46 -6.38 -4.85
CA HIS A 702 -3.76 -5.07 -4.29
C HIS A 702 -5.26 -4.95 -3.96
N ARG A 703 -5.95 -3.95 -4.57
CA ARG A 703 -7.38 -3.69 -4.28
C ARG A 703 -8.30 -4.73 -4.89
N TRP A 704 -7.97 -5.25 -6.09
CA TRP A 704 -8.81 -6.22 -6.78
C TRP A 704 -8.04 -7.10 -7.76
N VAL A 705 -8.65 -8.24 -8.08
CA VAL A 705 -8.25 -9.13 -9.17
C VAL A 705 -9.49 -9.57 -9.93
N SER A 706 -9.40 -9.70 -11.25
CA SER A 706 -10.50 -10.08 -12.14
C SER A 706 -10.07 -11.14 -13.13
N VAL A 707 -10.98 -12.09 -13.36
CA VAL A 707 -10.91 -13.08 -14.45
C VAL A 707 -12.08 -12.84 -15.39
N SER A 708 -11.87 -13.01 -16.69
CA SER A 708 -12.90 -12.80 -17.68
C SER A 708 -12.71 -13.71 -18.89
N ASP A 709 -13.78 -14.31 -19.38
CA ASP A 709 -13.85 -14.90 -20.71
C ASP A 709 -14.59 -13.94 -21.68
N ALA A 710 -14.96 -14.44 -22.86
CA ALA A 710 -15.61 -13.64 -23.89
C ALA A 710 -17.03 -13.16 -23.50
N ASN A 711 -17.67 -13.73 -22.48
CA ASN A 711 -19.07 -13.49 -22.14
C ASN A 711 -19.25 -12.91 -20.73
N VAL A 712 -18.47 -13.43 -19.78
CA VAL A 712 -18.66 -13.12 -18.36
C VAL A 712 -17.30 -12.97 -17.65
N GLY A 713 -17.34 -12.31 -16.51
CA GLY A 713 -16.18 -12.21 -15.63
C GLY A 713 -16.57 -12.17 -14.15
N ALA A 714 -15.56 -12.19 -13.33
CA ALA A 714 -15.67 -12.15 -11.88
C ALA A 714 -14.49 -11.39 -11.30
N ALA A 715 -14.77 -10.39 -10.47
CA ALA A 715 -13.75 -9.62 -9.77
C ALA A 715 -13.87 -9.77 -8.25
N LEU A 716 -12.76 -10.04 -7.58
CA LEU A 716 -12.67 -10.07 -6.13
C LEU A 716 -11.96 -8.81 -5.65
N ILE A 717 -12.64 -8.05 -4.81
CA ILE A 717 -12.09 -6.85 -4.16
C ILE A 717 -11.58 -7.22 -2.77
N SER A 718 -10.33 -6.89 -2.44
CA SER A 718 -9.66 -7.23 -1.17
C SER A 718 -9.34 -5.99 -0.34
N ASP A 719 -9.56 -6.07 0.97
CA ASP A 719 -9.21 -5.02 1.94
C ASP A 719 -7.75 -5.18 2.45
N GLY A 720 -6.82 -5.53 1.54
CA GLY A 720 -5.38 -5.48 1.79
C GLY A 720 -4.69 -6.82 2.08
N LEU A 721 -5.31 -7.99 1.81
CA LEU A 721 -4.54 -9.22 1.68
C LEU A 721 -3.74 -9.17 0.38
N ALA A 722 -2.50 -9.65 0.43
CA ALA A 722 -1.52 -9.40 -0.63
C ALA A 722 -1.23 -10.62 -1.54
N GLU A 723 -1.93 -11.75 -1.34
CA GLU A 723 -1.68 -12.98 -2.10
C GLU A 723 -2.96 -13.59 -2.66
N VAL A 724 -2.94 -13.90 -3.96
CA VAL A 724 -4.03 -14.57 -4.68
C VAL A 724 -3.47 -15.61 -5.63
N ALA A 725 -4.21 -16.70 -5.84
CA ALA A 725 -3.98 -17.68 -6.91
C ALA A 725 -5.21 -17.77 -7.80
N ILE A 726 -4.99 -17.95 -9.09
CA ILE A 726 -6.04 -18.16 -10.09
C ILE A 726 -5.77 -19.49 -10.77
N ALA A 727 -6.69 -20.42 -10.63
CA ALA A 727 -6.59 -21.73 -11.27
C ALA A 727 -7.96 -22.36 -11.43
N ASN A 728 -8.13 -23.13 -12.48
CA ASN A 728 -9.32 -23.97 -12.71
C ASN A 728 -10.67 -23.24 -12.58
N GLY A 729 -10.74 -21.99 -13.03
CA GLY A 729 -11.95 -21.18 -12.91
C GLY A 729 -12.27 -20.72 -11.50
N ALA A 730 -11.25 -20.55 -10.64
CA ALA A 730 -11.43 -20.11 -9.28
C ALA A 730 -10.43 -19.00 -8.91
N ILE A 731 -10.89 -18.10 -8.05
CA ILE A 731 -10.07 -17.06 -7.38
C ILE A 731 -9.85 -17.50 -5.94
N THR A 732 -8.61 -17.80 -5.57
CA THR A 732 -8.22 -18.28 -4.23
C THR A 732 -7.35 -17.27 -3.53
N VAL A 733 -7.78 -16.79 -2.37
CA VAL A 733 -7.01 -15.83 -1.55
C VAL A 733 -6.48 -16.51 -0.30
N THR A 734 -5.21 -16.27 0.01
CA THR A 734 -4.60 -16.72 1.26
C THR A 734 -5.06 -15.83 2.41
N LEU A 735 -5.92 -16.37 3.29
CA LEU A 735 -6.39 -15.68 4.50
C LEU A 735 -5.30 -15.64 5.58
N LEU A 736 -4.54 -16.71 5.68
CA LEU A 736 -3.54 -16.95 6.69
C LEU A 736 -2.50 -17.92 6.14
N ARG A 737 -1.24 -17.63 6.38
CA ARG A 737 -0.11 -18.56 6.23
C ARG A 737 0.61 -18.66 7.57
N ALA A 738 0.57 -19.84 8.17
CA ALA A 738 1.16 -20.16 9.47
C ALA A 738 2.43 -20.97 9.25
N ILE A 739 3.58 -20.39 9.52
CA ILE A 739 4.91 -20.99 9.40
C ILE A 739 5.76 -20.62 10.61
N GLY A 740 6.75 -21.44 10.93
CA GLY A 740 7.52 -21.29 12.18
C GLY A 740 9.00 -21.03 12.01
N GLU A 741 9.49 -20.94 10.77
CA GLU A 741 10.91 -20.71 10.47
C GLU A 741 11.13 -19.57 9.50
N LEU A 742 12.18 -18.78 9.73
CA LEU A 742 12.54 -17.66 8.86
C LEU A 742 13.03 -18.17 7.50
N SER A 743 13.97 -19.12 7.48
CA SER A 743 14.49 -19.72 6.25
C SER A 743 14.86 -21.19 6.46
N ARG A 744 14.67 -22.00 5.40
CA ARG A 744 15.05 -23.42 5.33
C ARG A 744 15.92 -23.70 4.11
N ASN A 745 16.90 -24.61 4.20
CA ASN A 745 17.74 -25.01 3.06
C ASN A 745 17.26 -26.25 2.33
N THR A 746 16.25 -26.95 2.86
CA THR A 746 15.78 -28.27 2.42
C THR A 746 14.50 -28.22 1.61
N LEU A 747 14.08 -27.03 1.14
CA LEU A 747 12.85 -26.89 0.37
C LEU A 747 13.08 -27.37 -1.06
N PRO A 748 12.28 -28.33 -1.57
CA PRO A 748 12.36 -28.74 -2.97
C PRO A 748 12.03 -27.60 -3.96
N GLU A 749 11.26 -26.62 -3.50
CA GLU A 749 10.88 -25.44 -4.29
C GLU A 749 12.02 -24.42 -4.38
N ARG A 750 12.93 -24.40 -3.41
CA ARG A 750 14.06 -23.47 -3.36
C ARG A 750 15.19 -24.07 -2.52
N PRO A 751 16.21 -24.63 -3.16
CA PRO A 751 17.43 -25.07 -2.46
C PRO A 751 18.19 -23.90 -1.85
N GLY A 752 18.79 -24.10 -0.70
CA GLY A 752 19.59 -23.10 0.01
C GLY A 752 18.79 -22.17 0.90
N HIS A 753 19.50 -21.45 1.78
CA HIS A 753 18.95 -20.48 2.70
C HIS A 753 18.85 -19.10 2.06
N ALA A 754 17.62 -18.52 2.01
CA ALA A 754 17.43 -17.13 1.63
C ALA A 754 17.64 -16.14 2.78
N GLY A 755 17.88 -16.63 3.97
CA GLY A 755 18.16 -15.88 5.19
C GLY A 755 18.66 -16.82 6.29
N TRP A 756 18.91 -16.30 7.47
CA TRP A 756 19.37 -17.10 8.60
C TRP A 756 18.30 -18.11 9.06
N PRO A 757 18.65 -19.38 9.28
CA PRO A 757 17.73 -20.36 9.84
C PRO A 757 17.48 -20.02 11.31
N CYS A 758 16.28 -19.55 11.62
CA CYS A 758 15.87 -19.31 12.99
C CYS A 758 14.37 -19.52 13.18
N ALA A 759 13.99 -19.93 14.39
CA ALA A 759 12.59 -20.09 14.74
C ALA A 759 11.90 -18.72 14.91
N ILE A 760 10.70 -18.61 14.35
CA ILE A 760 9.84 -17.44 14.41
C ILE A 760 8.41 -17.84 14.79
N PRO A 761 8.18 -18.28 16.03
CA PRO A 761 6.92 -18.88 16.45
C PRO A 761 5.69 -17.95 16.30
N GLU A 762 5.86 -16.62 16.32
CA GLU A 762 4.74 -15.69 16.12
C GLU A 762 4.24 -15.65 14.67
N ALA A 763 5.07 -16.06 13.68
CA ALA A 763 4.65 -16.20 12.29
C ALA A 763 3.70 -17.39 12.06
N GLN A 764 3.53 -18.28 13.04
CA GLN A 764 2.44 -19.25 13.08
C GLN A 764 1.05 -18.59 13.16
N SER A 765 1.02 -17.28 13.37
CA SER A 765 -0.21 -16.46 13.30
C SER A 765 -1.37 -17.06 14.10
N ARG A 766 -1.08 -17.57 15.31
CA ARG A 766 -2.12 -18.12 16.19
C ARG A 766 -3.03 -17.02 16.72
N GLY A 767 -4.29 -17.36 16.93
CA GLY A 767 -5.29 -16.44 17.43
C GLY A 767 -6.22 -15.91 16.34
N VAL A 768 -6.74 -14.72 16.56
CA VAL A 768 -7.76 -14.14 15.68
C VAL A 768 -7.13 -13.52 14.43
N PHE A 769 -7.64 -13.91 13.26
CA PHE A 769 -7.35 -13.25 11.99
C PHE A 769 -8.63 -12.69 11.38
N ARG A 770 -8.50 -11.69 10.52
CA ARG A 770 -9.61 -10.99 9.90
C ARG A 770 -9.30 -10.69 8.44
N ALA A 771 -10.33 -10.77 7.60
CA ALA A 771 -10.29 -10.33 6.21
C ALA A 771 -11.61 -9.71 5.79
N ARG A 772 -11.62 -8.95 4.70
CA ARG A 772 -12.82 -8.41 4.07
C ARG A 772 -12.67 -8.50 2.58
N PHE A 773 -13.73 -8.92 1.90
CA PHE A 773 -13.80 -9.06 0.45
C PHE A 773 -15.13 -8.53 -0.08
N ALA A 774 -15.16 -8.30 -1.39
CA ALA A 774 -16.39 -8.28 -2.15
C ALA A 774 -16.24 -9.15 -3.40
N MET A 775 -17.29 -9.88 -3.73
CA MET A 775 -17.39 -10.73 -4.91
C MET A 775 -18.32 -10.05 -5.92
N LEU A 776 -17.79 -9.65 -7.06
CA LEU A 776 -18.48 -8.90 -8.12
C LEU A 776 -18.54 -9.75 -9.39
N PRO A 777 -19.68 -10.39 -9.71
CA PRO A 777 -19.93 -10.87 -11.06
C PRO A 777 -20.05 -9.69 -12.04
N HIS A 778 -19.45 -9.80 -13.21
CA HIS A 778 -19.52 -8.76 -14.24
C HIS A 778 -19.59 -9.32 -15.66
N ALA A 779 -19.86 -8.48 -16.65
CA ALA A 779 -19.82 -8.83 -18.06
C ALA A 779 -18.36 -9.12 -18.52
N ALA A 780 -18.18 -9.49 -19.77
CA ALA A 780 -16.85 -9.61 -20.38
C ALA A 780 -15.98 -8.37 -20.14
N TRP A 781 -14.67 -8.57 -20.12
CA TRP A 781 -13.72 -7.48 -19.92
C TRP A 781 -13.86 -6.37 -20.97
N SER A 782 -13.92 -5.14 -20.52
CA SER A 782 -13.98 -3.93 -21.32
C SER A 782 -13.58 -2.71 -20.49
N SER A 783 -13.35 -1.56 -21.10
CA SER A 783 -13.12 -0.31 -20.38
C SER A 783 -14.26 0.07 -19.44
N THR A 784 -15.50 -0.19 -19.84
CA THR A 784 -16.69 0.04 -18.99
C THR A 784 -16.73 -0.92 -17.80
N THR A 785 -16.34 -2.19 -18.03
CA THR A 785 -16.22 -3.18 -16.94
C THR A 785 -15.16 -2.78 -15.94
N LEU A 786 -14.01 -2.32 -16.41
CA LEU A 786 -12.93 -1.80 -15.56
C LEU A 786 -13.40 -0.62 -14.70
N ASP A 787 -14.09 0.36 -15.31
CA ASP A 787 -14.65 1.48 -14.56
C ASP A 787 -15.64 1.01 -13.48
N GLY A 788 -16.47 0.02 -13.79
CA GLY A 788 -17.40 -0.59 -12.83
C GLY A 788 -16.68 -1.30 -11.68
N ILE A 789 -15.59 -2.03 -11.94
CA ILE A 789 -14.76 -2.67 -10.90
C ILE A 789 -14.12 -1.60 -9.99
N GLU A 790 -13.57 -0.54 -10.57
CA GLU A 790 -12.98 0.59 -9.83
C GLU A 790 -14.01 1.29 -8.93
N ASP A 791 -15.23 1.52 -9.44
CA ASP A 791 -16.31 2.14 -8.67
C ASP A 791 -16.78 1.24 -7.51
N VAL A 792 -16.84 -0.08 -7.72
CA VAL A 792 -17.13 -1.04 -6.66
C VAL A 792 -15.98 -1.15 -5.67
N ALA A 793 -14.73 -1.10 -6.12
CA ALA A 793 -13.57 -1.06 -5.23
C ALA A 793 -13.63 0.18 -4.31
N ASP A 794 -13.95 1.35 -4.85
CA ASP A 794 -14.19 2.56 -4.04
C ASP A 794 -15.39 2.39 -3.09
N ALA A 795 -16.49 1.78 -3.51
CA ALA A 795 -17.66 1.54 -2.66
C ALA A 795 -17.34 0.63 -1.47
N VAL A 796 -16.55 -0.41 -1.69
CA VAL A 796 -16.17 -1.42 -0.69
C VAL A 796 -15.07 -0.92 0.26
N LEU A 797 -14.04 -0.29 -0.30
CA LEU A 797 -12.84 0.11 0.43
C LEU A 797 -12.95 1.51 1.04
N LEU A 798 -13.78 2.38 0.46
CA LEU A 798 -14.07 3.75 0.90
C LEU A 798 -15.59 3.97 1.11
N PRO A 799 -16.28 3.17 1.95
CA PRO A 799 -17.72 3.36 2.14
C PRO A 799 -18.02 4.77 2.61
N LEU A 800 -19.22 5.28 2.31
CA LEU A 800 -19.72 6.49 2.93
C LEU A 800 -19.83 6.26 4.44
N LEU A 801 -19.23 7.14 5.24
CA LEU A 801 -19.21 7.05 6.68
C LEU A 801 -19.88 8.27 7.32
N GLY A 802 -20.89 8.04 8.12
CA GLY A 802 -21.56 9.09 8.91
C GLY A 802 -21.25 8.93 10.39
N GLU A 803 -20.80 10.00 11.02
CA GLU A 803 -20.48 10.04 12.44
C GLU A 803 -21.15 11.24 13.10
N THR A 804 -21.63 11.08 14.34
CA THR A 804 -22.12 12.20 15.16
C THR A 804 -20.95 13.09 15.57
N TRP A 805 -21.04 14.37 15.23
CA TRP A 805 -20.06 15.40 15.57
C TRP A 805 -20.69 16.43 16.51
N ARG A 806 -20.39 16.32 17.79
CA ARG A 806 -20.98 17.16 18.82
C ARG A 806 -20.72 18.65 18.61
N ASP A 807 -19.60 18.98 18.07
CA ASP A 807 -19.08 20.34 17.92
C ASP A 807 -19.46 21.01 16.59
N ALA A 808 -20.25 20.34 15.76
CA ALA A 808 -20.49 20.70 14.36
C ALA A 808 -21.86 21.33 14.10
N ARG A 809 -22.45 22.07 15.05
CA ARG A 809 -23.80 22.66 14.89
C ARG A 809 -23.88 23.68 13.77
N ASP A 810 -22.90 24.57 13.73
CA ASP A 810 -22.87 25.73 12.84
C ASP A 810 -22.18 25.41 11.49
N VAL A 811 -21.87 24.12 11.22
CA VAL A 811 -21.27 23.74 9.95
C VAL A 811 -22.26 23.87 8.80
N PRO A 812 -21.81 24.20 7.58
CA PRO A 812 -22.63 24.23 6.39
C PRO A 812 -23.36 22.91 6.13
N ALA A 813 -24.49 22.95 5.39
CA ALA A 813 -25.24 21.75 5.02
C ALA A 813 -24.39 20.75 4.22
N HIS A 814 -23.46 21.24 3.42
CA HIS A 814 -22.44 20.45 2.73
C HIS A 814 -21.16 21.26 2.54
N VAL A 815 -20.05 20.54 2.41
CA VAL A 815 -18.73 21.10 2.06
C VAL A 815 -18.14 20.19 0.98
N SER A 816 -17.63 20.79 -0.09
CA SER A 816 -17.10 20.08 -1.25
C SER A 816 -15.58 20.19 -1.31
N GLY A 817 -14.91 19.11 -1.67
CA GLY A 817 -13.51 19.11 -2.10
C GLY A 817 -13.39 19.07 -3.63
N PRO A 818 -12.19 18.86 -4.18
CA PRO A 818 -11.96 18.75 -5.61
C PRO A 818 -12.71 17.56 -6.22
N LEU A 819 -13.45 17.81 -7.31
CA LEU A 819 -14.12 16.78 -8.10
C LEU A 819 -13.25 16.43 -9.32
N LEU A 820 -13.10 15.16 -9.64
CA LEU A 820 -12.45 14.70 -10.88
C LEU A 820 -13.49 14.18 -11.88
N GLU A 821 -13.53 14.82 -13.05
CA GLU A 821 -14.33 14.43 -14.20
C GLU A 821 -13.47 13.74 -15.25
N GLY A 822 -14.04 12.78 -15.96
CA GLY A 822 -13.45 12.06 -17.08
C GLY A 822 -13.52 10.56 -16.90
N ASP A 823 -13.82 9.85 -17.99
CA ASP A 823 -13.88 8.41 -18.02
C ASP A 823 -12.47 7.82 -17.96
N GLY A 824 -12.29 6.71 -17.22
CA GLY A 824 -11.00 6.09 -16.99
C GLY A 824 -10.07 6.87 -16.04
N LEU A 825 -10.45 8.09 -15.63
CA LEU A 825 -9.66 8.86 -14.68
C LEU A 825 -10.01 8.50 -13.23
N ARG A 826 -8.96 8.32 -12.41
CA ARG A 826 -9.06 8.08 -10.96
C ARG A 826 -8.17 9.06 -10.21
N ALA A 827 -8.66 9.59 -9.09
CA ALA A 827 -7.82 10.42 -8.24
C ALA A 827 -6.71 9.55 -7.61
N SER A 828 -5.47 9.90 -7.88
CA SER A 828 -4.31 9.27 -7.22
C SER A 828 -4.03 9.96 -5.90
N ALA A 829 -3.82 11.28 -5.90
CA ALA A 829 -3.65 12.08 -4.69
C ALA A 829 -4.41 13.41 -4.76
N VAL A 830 -4.89 13.84 -3.60
CA VAL A 830 -5.39 15.19 -3.31
C VAL A 830 -4.80 15.58 -1.96
N THR A 831 -3.75 16.39 -1.96
CA THR A 831 -2.97 16.69 -0.76
C THR A 831 -2.42 18.12 -0.78
N LEU A 832 -1.72 18.51 0.29
CA LEU A 832 -0.97 19.78 0.34
C LEU A 832 0.43 19.59 -0.24
N SER A 833 0.99 20.65 -0.83
CA SER A 833 2.42 20.76 -1.11
C SER A 833 3.23 20.62 0.18
N ALA A 834 4.52 20.31 0.05
CA ALA A 834 5.41 20.19 1.19
C ALA A 834 5.46 21.46 2.06
N SER A 835 5.32 22.64 1.45
CA SER A 835 5.25 23.95 2.13
C SER A 835 3.87 24.28 2.71
N GLY A 836 2.81 23.54 2.32
CA GLY A 836 1.43 23.80 2.74
C GLY A 836 0.75 25.02 2.08
N ASP A 837 1.40 25.65 1.12
CA ASP A 837 0.90 26.86 0.42
C ASP A 837 0.05 26.56 -0.82
N ALA A 838 0.02 25.30 -1.25
CA ALA A 838 -0.65 24.86 -2.46
C ALA A 838 -1.31 23.50 -2.29
N LEU A 839 -2.23 23.19 -3.20
CA LEU A 839 -2.75 21.84 -3.38
C LEU A 839 -1.96 21.09 -4.45
N ILE A 840 -1.77 19.82 -4.25
CA ILE A 840 -1.30 18.86 -5.24
C ILE A 840 -2.48 17.98 -5.65
N LEU A 841 -2.83 18.04 -6.92
CA LEU A 841 -3.85 17.18 -7.51
C LEU A 841 -3.20 16.23 -8.50
N ARG A 842 -3.36 14.93 -8.29
CA ARG A 842 -2.82 13.90 -9.18
C ARG A 842 -3.92 12.98 -9.67
N ALA A 843 -4.03 12.87 -11.00
CA ALA A 843 -4.96 11.98 -11.67
C ALA A 843 -4.20 10.83 -12.35
N LEU A 844 -4.77 9.63 -12.27
CA LEU A 844 -4.32 8.40 -12.92
C LEU A 844 -5.32 8.05 -14.02
N ASN A 845 -4.84 7.66 -15.19
CA ASN A 845 -5.63 7.01 -16.22
C ASN A 845 -5.47 5.48 -16.11
N VAL A 846 -6.58 4.77 -15.90
CA VAL A 846 -6.58 3.30 -15.78
C VAL A 846 -6.83 2.56 -17.10
N ARG A 847 -6.98 3.30 -18.22
CA ARG A 847 -7.29 2.74 -19.55
C ARG A 847 -6.06 2.68 -20.46
N ASP A 848 -6.15 1.85 -21.50
CA ASP A 848 -5.13 1.67 -22.54
C ASP A 848 -5.11 2.81 -23.59
N GLU A 849 -5.96 3.82 -23.44
CA GLU A 849 -6.09 4.96 -24.34
C GLU A 849 -5.97 6.29 -23.58
N ASN A 850 -5.70 7.39 -24.31
CA ASN A 850 -5.64 8.72 -23.71
C ASN A 850 -6.98 9.09 -23.07
N ALA A 851 -6.97 9.52 -21.82
CA ALA A 851 -8.13 10.06 -21.13
C ALA A 851 -8.09 11.58 -21.08
N ILE A 852 -9.26 12.21 -21.25
CA ILE A 852 -9.45 13.65 -21.14
C ILE A 852 -10.46 13.92 -20.03
N GLY A 853 -10.16 14.88 -19.19
CA GLY A 853 -11.03 15.27 -18.08
C GLY A 853 -10.64 16.58 -17.45
N ALA A 854 -11.11 16.80 -16.24
CA ALA A 854 -10.77 18.01 -15.49
C ALA A 854 -10.89 17.78 -13.98
N TRP A 855 -10.08 18.49 -13.21
CA TRP A 855 -10.38 18.76 -11.82
C TRP A 855 -11.31 19.97 -11.73
N ILE A 856 -12.36 19.86 -10.91
CA ILE A 856 -13.28 20.95 -10.60
C ILE A 856 -13.08 21.33 -9.14
N LEU A 857 -12.63 22.56 -8.91
CA LEU A 857 -12.43 23.10 -7.58
C LEU A 857 -13.77 23.64 -7.02
N PRO A 858 -13.96 23.66 -5.69
CA PRO A 858 -15.27 23.92 -5.10
C PRO A 858 -15.74 25.38 -5.14
N ASP A 859 -14.87 26.33 -5.47
CA ASP A 859 -15.20 27.76 -5.62
C ASP A 859 -14.62 28.32 -6.92
N ASP A 860 -15.05 29.50 -7.32
CA ASP A 860 -14.70 30.13 -8.62
C ASP A 860 -13.29 30.71 -8.67
N GLY A 861 -12.50 30.57 -7.62
CA GLY A 861 -11.11 31.05 -7.61
C GLY A 861 -10.98 32.58 -7.49
N PRO A 862 -10.01 33.22 -8.21
CA PRO A 862 -9.10 32.65 -9.22
C PRO A 862 -7.96 31.78 -8.68
N TYR A 863 -7.54 30.81 -9.49
CA TYR A 863 -6.46 29.89 -9.17
C TYR A 863 -5.31 29.99 -10.17
N ILE A 864 -4.11 29.72 -9.69
CA ILE A 864 -2.89 29.59 -10.47
C ILE A 864 -2.54 28.12 -10.55
N ILE A 865 -2.49 27.56 -11.76
CA ILE A 865 -2.22 26.16 -12.03
C ILE A 865 -0.86 26.00 -12.67
N THR A 866 -0.04 25.10 -12.13
CA THR A 866 1.27 24.77 -12.68
C THR A 866 1.35 23.27 -12.92
N PRO A 867 1.46 22.79 -14.16
CA PRO A 867 1.77 21.40 -14.45
C PRO A 867 3.16 21.04 -13.91
N CYS A 868 3.28 19.88 -13.30
CA CYS A 868 4.54 19.45 -12.69
C CYS A 868 4.78 17.94 -12.88
N ARG A 869 6.03 17.53 -12.67
CA ARG A 869 6.43 16.13 -12.58
C ARG A 869 5.90 15.52 -11.27
N LEU A 870 6.13 14.22 -11.09
CA LEU A 870 5.74 13.51 -9.86
C LEU A 870 6.47 14.05 -8.61
N ASP A 871 7.65 14.62 -8.80
CA ASP A 871 8.46 15.27 -7.77
C ASP A 871 8.11 16.74 -7.51
N GLU A 872 6.96 17.20 -8.04
CA GLU A 872 6.44 18.58 -7.93
C GLU A 872 7.29 19.64 -8.67
N THR A 873 8.29 19.23 -9.47
CA THR A 873 9.06 20.18 -10.30
C THR A 873 8.20 20.67 -11.47
N PRO A 874 8.04 21.99 -11.66
CA PRO A 874 7.28 22.55 -12.79
C PRO A 874 7.83 22.10 -14.16
N ILE A 875 6.92 21.75 -15.08
CA ILE A 875 7.26 21.29 -16.45
C ILE A 875 6.58 22.10 -17.56
N GLY A 876 5.77 23.08 -17.20
CA GLY A 876 5.02 23.89 -18.16
C GLY A 876 4.71 25.29 -17.63
N PRO A 877 4.10 26.13 -18.46
CA PRO A 877 3.73 27.47 -18.07
C PRO A 877 2.65 27.42 -16.98
N THR A 878 2.72 28.40 -16.12
CA THR A 878 1.69 28.67 -15.12
C THR A 878 0.49 29.35 -15.79
N VAL A 879 -0.72 28.85 -15.56
CA VAL A 879 -1.95 29.36 -16.14
C VAL A 879 -2.92 29.79 -15.05
N GLN A 880 -3.53 30.96 -15.21
CA GLN A 880 -4.62 31.36 -14.33
C GLN A 880 -5.94 30.79 -14.87
N THR A 881 -6.75 30.24 -13.98
CA THR A 881 -8.07 29.67 -14.30
C THR A 881 -9.04 29.96 -13.16
N ASN A 882 -10.31 29.75 -13.43
CA ASN A 882 -11.34 29.68 -12.39
C ASN A 882 -11.39 28.24 -11.82
N ALA A 883 -12.56 27.73 -11.51
CA ALA A 883 -12.72 26.44 -10.87
C ALA A 883 -12.25 25.21 -11.69
N ARG A 884 -12.19 25.31 -13.03
CA ARG A 884 -11.94 24.15 -13.91
C ARG A 884 -10.48 24.04 -14.34
N VAL A 885 -9.85 22.89 -14.05
CA VAL A 885 -8.46 22.57 -14.41
C VAL A 885 -8.47 21.41 -15.41
N PRO A 886 -8.43 21.66 -16.73
CA PRO A 886 -8.45 20.60 -17.74
C PRO A 886 -7.15 19.76 -17.67
N ILE A 887 -7.29 18.45 -17.85
CA ILE A 887 -6.18 17.51 -17.89
C ILE A 887 -6.32 16.54 -19.06
N ARG A 888 -5.18 16.11 -19.57
CA ARG A 888 -5.06 14.99 -20.51
C ARG A 888 -4.03 14.02 -19.96
N VAL A 889 -4.37 12.74 -19.86
CA VAL A 889 -3.54 11.72 -19.23
C VAL A 889 -3.30 10.58 -20.22
N ALA A 890 -2.02 10.24 -20.45
CA ALA A 890 -1.62 9.14 -21.31
C ALA A 890 -2.15 7.78 -20.77
N PRO A 891 -2.16 6.72 -21.58
CA PRO A 891 -2.52 5.37 -21.12
C PRO A 891 -1.73 4.97 -19.87
N HIS A 892 -2.40 4.51 -18.84
CA HIS A 892 -1.81 4.15 -17.53
C HIS A 892 -0.85 5.18 -16.92
N GLY A 893 -0.95 6.44 -17.37
CA GLY A 893 -0.10 7.54 -16.97
C GLY A 893 -0.65 8.32 -15.78
N LEU A 894 0.17 9.22 -15.27
CA LEU A 894 -0.16 10.16 -14.21
C LEU A 894 0.02 11.61 -14.68
N VAL A 895 -0.89 12.47 -14.28
CA VAL A 895 -0.74 13.92 -14.40
C VAL A 895 -0.84 14.55 -13.03
N THR A 896 0.13 15.41 -12.71
CA THR A 896 0.18 16.16 -11.46
C THR A 896 0.11 17.65 -11.75
N VAL A 897 -0.69 18.37 -10.98
CA VAL A 897 -0.81 19.83 -11.04
C VAL A 897 -0.70 20.44 -9.64
N ILE A 898 0.01 21.55 -9.55
CA ILE A 898 0.05 22.40 -8.36
C ILE A 898 -1.02 23.48 -8.53
N VAL A 899 -1.84 23.65 -7.50
CA VAL A 899 -2.91 24.66 -7.47
C VAL A 899 -2.65 25.65 -6.34
N ARG A 900 -2.51 26.94 -6.68
CA ARG A 900 -2.39 28.03 -5.72
C ARG A 900 -3.55 29.02 -5.87
N ARG A 901 -3.92 29.71 -4.81
CA ARG A 901 -4.83 30.85 -4.93
C ARG A 901 -4.08 32.00 -5.59
N ALA A 902 -4.72 32.65 -6.56
CA ALA A 902 -4.16 33.88 -7.12
C ALA A 902 -4.23 35.01 -6.06
N PRO A 903 -3.27 35.94 -6.04
CA PRO A 903 -3.40 37.15 -5.26
C PRO A 903 -4.70 37.89 -5.66
N ARG A 904 -5.44 38.34 -4.65
CA ARG A 904 -6.65 39.17 -4.86
C ARG A 904 -6.29 40.58 -5.26
#